data_255066a0a641d7edc77296ef056df833
#
_entry.id   255066a0a641d7edc77296ef056df833
#
_cell.length_a   1.000
_cell.length_b   1.000
_cell.length_c   1.000
_cell.angle_alpha   90.00
_cell.angle_beta   90.00
_cell.angle_gamma   90.00
#
_symmetry.space_group_name_H-M   'P 1'
#
loop_
_entity.id
_entity.type
_entity.pdbx_description
1 polymer ?
#
loop_
_entity_poly.entity_id
_entity_poly.type
_entity_poly.pdbx_seq_one_letter_code
_entity_poly.pdbx_strand_id
1 'polypeptide(L)'
;MKYIRFNQIITALCCLLLISCGIDRNLKKGEKFLSLGEYYDAADQFKQAYTKTPAKERDNRGKIALKMARCYEKINSTPKAIAAYRNAIRYNQASLDDRLAYARMLLKNGEYKQAEKEFRILVDSMPDNVLAKNGLKSAQKAPILKKEGSRYKIKKMDVFNSRRDDYSPMLLGDEYDQLYFTSTRNEAEGDELSGITGTKAGDIFLSEKDDRGKWSKPEAIGGGLNTAYDEGACCFTPDGKEMYLTQCTTDPSSPRYAQIVTSSRSDAAWGKTSQLQITRDTLSSYAHPAISPDGEWLYFVSDMPGGVGGLDIWRIRLTAAGLGGVENLGEPINTPGDEMFPTFRPNGDLYFSSNGHVGMGGLDIFIAKVDKKTRRYKLEHPGYPLNSEADDFGMTFEGPHNRGFFSSNRRDGRGYDHIYSFENPEIVTTMKGWVYEMDGYELPAAQVMVVGNDGTYKKLPVKSDGSFSMVINTKVDYLVMASCKGFLNHKEELRVDTAKESKEYVLQFPLASITAPVLIDNIFYEFDKATLTSASTKALDKLVELLKENPNVTIELSAHCDYKGNAEYNKRLSQRRAQSVVDYLIAHGIEKERLTPMGYGKERPKKVRKKLTEKYPWLKEGDELTQEFILKQSKEHQEICNQLNRRTEFIVLRTTYNMFDEKGNLKNPPKPKPKKEESNGNGFDFEFDLE
;
A
#
# COMPACT_ATOMS: atom_id res chain seq x y z
N MET A 1 69.64 -28.80 39.41
CA MET A 1 68.38 -29.18 38.81
C MET A 1 67.15 -28.96 39.70
N LYS A 2 67.08 -29.24 40.95
CA LYS A 2 65.91 -29.01 41.85
C LYS A 2 65.53 -27.52 42.02
N TYR A 3 66.47 -26.62 42.13
CA TYR A 3 66.24 -25.17 42.30
C TYR A 3 65.66 -24.49 41.02
N ILE A 4 66.04 -24.94 39.85
CA ILE A 4 65.56 -24.41 38.59
C ILE A 4 64.05 -24.85 38.39
N ARG A 5 63.71 -26.07 38.74
CA ARG A 5 62.29 -26.53 38.69
C ARG A 5 61.43 -25.82 39.73
N PHE A 6 61.97 -25.52 40.93
CA PHE A 6 61.21 -24.84 41.99
C PHE A 6 60.90 -23.38 41.60
N ASN A 7 61.91 -22.65 41.05
CA ASN A 7 61.66 -21.30 40.54
C ASN A 7 60.69 -21.26 39.32
N GLN A 8 60.73 -22.25 38.44
CA GLN A 8 59.77 -22.38 37.35
C GLN A 8 58.38 -22.62 37.84
N ILE A 9 58.18 -23.43 38.91
CA ILE A 9 56.89 -23.68 39.54
C ILE A 9 56.36 -22.44 40.24
N ILE A 10 57.19 -21.69 40.97
CA ILE A 10 56.81 -20.43 41.61
C ILE A 10 56.44 -19.35 40.55
N THR A 11 57.22 -19.25 39.50
CA THR A 11 56.90 -18.30 38.39
C THR A 11 55.59 -18.66 37.69
N ALA A 12 55.33 -19.95 37.44
CA ALA A 12 54.08 -20.45 36.90
C ALA A 12 52.90 -20.20 37.86
N LEU A 13 53.09 -20.38 39.17
CA LEU A 13 52.07 -20.13 40.19
C LEU A 13 51.74 -18.62 40.30
N CYS A 14 52.77 -17.78 40.31
CA CYS A 14 52.62 -16.30 40.28
C CYS A 14 51.91 -15.82 39.00
N CYS A 15 52.26 -16.38 37.85
CA CYS A 15 51.55 -16.10 36.59
C CYS A 15 50.09 -16.55 36.64
N LEU A 16 49.80 -17.71 37.22
CA LEU A 16 48.40 -18.18 37.40
C LEU A 16 47.62 -17.28 38.36
N LEU A 17 48.19 -16.84 39.45
CA LEU A 17 47.60 -15.91 40.41
C LEU A 17 47.34 -14.54 39.79
N LEU A 18 48.28 -14.01 38.99
CA LEU A 18 48.11 -12.76 38.29
C LEU A 18 47.02 -12.81 37.19
N ILE A 19 46.91 -13.94 36.50
CA ILE A 19 45.83 -14.20 35.52
C ILE A 19 44.47 -14.27 36.22
N SER A 20 44.34 -15.04 37.33
CA SER A 20 43.13 -15.11 38.11
C SER A 20 42.69 -13.76 38.66
N CYS A 21 43.59 -13.00 39.22
CA CYS A 21 43.34 -11.64 39.72
C CYS A 21 42.88 -10.67 38.59
N GLY A 22 43.42 -10.86 37.39
CA GLY A 22 43.00 -10.07 36.19
C GLY A 22 41.61 -10.44 35.66
N ILE A 23 41.21 -11.73 35.76
CA ILE A 23 39.85 -12.19 35.39
C ILE A 23 38.84 -11.61 36.37
N ASP A 24 39.03 -11.80 37.67
CA ASP A 24 38.15 -11.30 38.74
C ASP A 24 37.97 -9.78 38.68
N ARG A 25 39.03 -9.03 38.37
CA ARG A 25 38.97 -7.57 38.21
C ARG A 25 38.09 -7.18 37.05
N ASN A 26 38.21 -7.83 35.88
CA ASN A 26 37.42 -7.52 34.72
C ASN A 26 35.93 -7.94 34.93
N LEU A 27 35.67 -9.07 35.60
CA LEU A 27 34.33 -9.47 35.97
C LEU A 27 33.64 -8.45 36.87
N LYS A 28 34.31 -8.01 37.97
CA LYS A 28 33.78 -6.99 38.87
C LYS A 28 33.48 -5.67 38.18
N LYS A 29 34.39 -5.24 37.27
CA LYS A 29 34.16 -4.02 36.47
C LYS A 29 32.95 -4.20 35.54
N GLY A 30 32.87 -5.33 34.83
CA GLY A 30 31.75 -5.62 33.94
C GLY A 30 30.43 -5.65 34.67
N GLU A 31 30.39 -6.24 35.90
CA GLU A 31 29.16 -6.25 36.74
C GLU A 31 28.76 -4.84 37.16
N LYS A 32 29.74 -3.99 37.53
CA LYS A 32 29.46 -2.60 37.87
C LYS A 32 28.87 -1.86 36.68
N PHE A 33 29.46 -1.95 35.50
CA PHE A 33 28.93 -1.30 34.29
C PHE A 33 27.53 -1.85 33.95
N LEU A 34 27.34 -3.16 34.03
CA LEU A 34 26.03 -3.79 33.80
C LEU A 34 24.96 -3.27 34.76
N SER A 35 25.26 -3.07 36.05
CA SER A 35 24.32 -2.53 37.03
C SER A 35 23.95 -1.06 36.77
N LEU A 36 24.78 -0.33 36.04
CA LEU A 36 24.52 1.05 35.62
C LEU A 36 23.83 1.14 34.25
N GLY A 37 23.62 0.00 33.53
CA GLY A 37 23.10 -0.02 32.17
C GLY A 37 24.13 0.32 31.09
N GLU A 38 25.42 0.39 31.44
CA GLU A 38 26.54 0.67 30.52
C GLU A 38 26.91 -0.61 29.76
N TYR A 39 26.04 -1.04 28.84
CA TYR A 39 26.09 -2.37 28.20
C TYR A 39 27.35 -2.55 27.32
N TYR A 40 27.78 -1.48 26.62
CA TYR A 40 28.96 -1.55 25.76
C TYR A 40 30.23 -1.78 26.59
N ASP A 41 30.42 -0.99 27.66
CA ASP A 41 31.58 -1.10 28.54
C ASP A 41 31.55 -2.43 29.31
N ALA A 42 30.37 -2.87 29.75
CA ALA A 42 30.20 -4.18 30.37
C ALA A 42 30.61 -5.31 29.41
N ALA A 43 30.13 -5.26 28.14
CA ALA A 43 30.50 -6.25 27.12
C ALA A 43 32.02 -6.32 26.88
N ASP A 44 32.68 -5.18 26.82
CA ASP A 44 34.15 -5.13 26.65
C ASP A 44 34.88 -5.78 27.82
N GLN A 45 34.49 -5.46 29.07
CA GLN A 45 35.10 -6.05 30.26
C GLN A 45 34.84 -7.58 30.33
N PHE A 46 33.61 -8.03 30.01
CA PHE A 46 33.32 -9.46 29.96
C PHE A 46 34.08 -10.16 28.83
N LYS A 47 34.24 -9.54 27.66
CA LYS A 47 35.07 -10.06 26.56
C LYS A 47 36.51 -10.23 26.97
N GLN A 48 37.11 -9.26 27.69
CA GLN A 48 38.45 -9.37 28.23
C GLN A 48 38.55 -10.51 29.25
N ALA A 49 37.58 -10.65 30.15
CA ALA A 49 37.53 -11.77 31.10
C ALA A 49 37.41 -13.12 30.35
N TYR A 50 36.55 -13.24 29.38
CA TYR A 50 36.36 -14.44 28.55
C TYR A 50 37.64 -14.89 27.86
N THR A 51 38.37 -13.94 27.28
CA THR A 51 39.65 -14.20 26.58
C THR A 51 40.74 -14.72 27.53
N LYS A 52 40.77 -14.19 28.75
CA LYS A 52 41.73 -14.62 29.78
C LYS A 52 41.35 -15.93 30.44
N THR A 53 40.10 -16.34 30.44
CA THR A 53 39.61 -17.58 31.07
C THR A 53 40.09 -18.81 30.28
N PRO A 54 40.79 -19.77 30.91
CA PRO A 54 41.32 -20.96 30.23
C PRO A 54 40.20 -21.79 29.57
N ALA A 55 40.50 -22.37 28.40
CA ALA A 55 39.53 -23.14 27.62
C ALA A 55 38.97 -24.41 28.40
N LYS A 56 39.73 -24.91 29.36
CA LYS A 56 39.34 -26.04 30.24
C LYS A 56 38.26 -25.64 31.24
N GLU A 57 38.11 -24.39 31.59
CA GLU A 57 37.16 -23.83 32.53
C GLU A 57 35.82 -23.55 31.82
N ARG A 58 35.18 -24.60 31.32
CA ARG A 58 33.98 -24.49 30.45
C ARG A 58 32.82 -23.79 31.14
N ASP A 59 32.57 -24.05 32.40
CA ASP A 59 31.48 -23.43 33.17
C ASP A 59 31.67 -21.93 33.33
N ASN A 60 32.89 -21.51 33.75
CA ASN A 60 33.22 -20.09 33.86
C ASN A 60 33.13 -19.36 32.51
N ARG A 61 33.65 -19.98 31.44
CA ARG A 61 33.50 -19.43 30.07
C ARG A 61 32.06 -19.33 29.67
N GLY A 62 31.22 -20.29 29.98
CA GLY A 62 29.78 -20.27 29.68
C GLY A 62 29.05 -19.12 30.40
N LYS A 63 29.31 -18.94 31.71
CA LYS A 63 28.73 -17.86 32.51
C LYS A 63 29.15 -16.47 31.96
N ILE A 64 30.42 -16.29 31.59
CA ILE A 64 30.92 -15.03 31.02
C ILE A 64 30.31 -14.81 29.62
N ALA A 65 30.24 -15.86 28.79
CA ALA A 65 29.64 -15.76 27.46
C ALA A 65 28.15 -15.34 27.56
N LEU A 66 27.41 -15.83 28.55
CA LEU A 66 26.02 -15.45 28.78
C LEU A 66 25.89 -13.94 29.10
N LYS A 67 26.73 -13.41 29.98
CA LYS A 67 26.75 -11.98 30.31
C LYS A 67 27.10 -11.12 29.08
N MET A 68 28.08 -11.56 28.29
CA MET A 68 28.43 -10.92 27.02
C MET A 68 27.21 -10.94 26.06
N ALA A 69 26.51 -12.06 25.95
CA ALA A 69 25.38 -12.22 25.05
C ALA A 69 24.27 -11.20 25.37
N ARG A 70 23.89 -11.11 26.66
CA ARG A 70 22.88 -10.15 27.12
C ARG A 70 23.28 -8.68 26.87
N CYS A 71 24.56 -8.33 27.05
CA CYS A 71 25.05 -7.00 26.72
C CYS A 71 25.00 -6.74 25.21
N TYR A 72 25.48 -7.69 24.38
CA TYR A 72 25.45 -7.54 22.92
C TYR A 72 24.05 -7.46 22.36
N GLU A 73 23.09 -8.14 22.95
CA GLU A 73 21.66 -8.03 22.63
C GLU A 73 21.15 -6.60 22.85
N LYS A 74 21.45 -6.01 24.03
CA LYS A 74 21.01 -4.65 24.38
C LYS A 74 21.63 -3.54 23.51
N ILE A 75 22.81 -3.76 22.96
CA ILE A 75 23.49 -2.80 22.04
C ILE A 75 23.32 -3.17 20.57
N ASN A 76 22.30 -3.95 20.22
CA ASN A 76 21.97 -4.32 18.84
C ASN A 76 23.10 -5.03 18.05
N SER A 77 24.08 -5.60 18.74
CA SER A 77 25.19 -6.32 18.12
C SER A 77 24.80 -7.78 17.84
N THR A 78 23.79 -7.99 17.03
CA THR A 78 23.10 -9.30 16.81
C THR A 78 24.05 -10.45 16.50
N PRO A 79 25.04 -10.35 15.58
CA PRO A 79 25.95 -11.46 15.30
C PRO A 79 26.82 -11.84 16.50
N LYS A 80 27.25 -10.86 17.32
CA LYS A 80 28.03 -11.10 18.53
C LYS A 80 27.18 -11.73 19.63
N ALA A 81 25.92 -11.28 19.79
CA ALA A 81 24.97 -11.87 20.71
C ALA A 81 24.73 -13.35 20.38
N ILE A 82 24.45 -13.68 19.13
CA ILE A 82 24.28 -15.06 18.65
C ILE A 82 25.48 -15.92 18.97
N ALA A 83 26.69 -15.46 18.68
CA ALA A 83 27.92 -16.21 18.95
C ALA A 83 28.13 -16.45 20.45
N ALA A 84 27.84 -15.46 21.28
CA ALA A 84 27.98 -15.54 22.73
C ALA A 84 26.91 -16.46 23.36
N TYR A 85 25.62 -16.34 22.97
CA TYR A 85 24.55 -17.24 23.38
C TYR A 85 24.83 -18.69 22.99
N ARG A 86 25.30 -18.93 21.76
CA ARG A 86 25.69 -20.29 21.30
C ARG A 86 26.75 -20.92 22.18
N ASN A 87 27.74 -20.12 22.63
CA ASN A 87 28.74 -20.61 23.57
C ASN A 87 28.17 -20.89 24.97
N ALA A 88 27.30 -20.03 25.49
CA ALA A 88 26.63 -20.24 26.77
C ALA A 88 25.79 -21.52 26.76
N ILE A 89 25.00 -21.72 25.70
CA ILE A 89 24.17 -22.95 25.50
C ILE A 89 25.07 -24.18 25.41
N ARG A 90 26.15 -24.12 24.64
CA ARG A 90 27.11 -25.26 24.50
C ARG A 90 27.77 -25.67 25.81
N TYR A 91 27.92 -24.74 26.74
CA TYR A 91 28.48 -24.99 28.08
C TYR A 91 27.41 -25.18 29.16
N ASN A 92 26.13 -25.38 28.76
CA ASN A 92 24.99 -25.61 29.66
C ASN A 92 24.80 -24.51 30.73
N GLN A 93 25.06 -23.27 30.39
CA GLN A 93 24.89 -22.11 31.29
C GLN A 93 23.71 -21.20 30.92
N ALA A 94 22.96 -21.52 29.88
CA ALA A 94 21.79 -20.75 29.43
C ALA A 94 20.50 -21.36 30.00
N SER A 95 19.64 -20.51 30.55
CA SER A 95 18.25 -20.86 30.94
C SER A 95 17.35 -20.96 29.70
N LEU A 96 16.08 -21.33 29.92
CA LEU A 96 15.07 -21.30 28.83
C LEU A 96 14.82 -19.87 28.31
N ASP A 97 14.83 -18.86 29.18
CA ASP A 97 14.69 -17.46 28.79
C ASP A 97 15.89 -16.99 27.96
N ASP A 98 17.13 -17.42 28.31
CA ASP A 98 18.30 -17.13 27.50
C ASP A 98 18.25 -17.82 26.12
N ARG A 99 17.66 -19.02 26.06
CA ARG A 99 17.41 -19.68 24.77
C ARG A 99 16.34 -18.97 23.97
N LEU A 100 15.33 -18.41 24.64
CA LEU A 100 14.32 -17.58 23.99
C LEU A 100 14.96 -16.33 23.37
N ALA A 101 15.82 -15.64 24.14
CA ALA A 101 16.61 -14.51 23.64
C ALA A 101 17.50 -14.91 22.45
N TYR A 102 18.19 -16.05 22.54
CA TYR A 102 18.97 -16.60 21.43
C TYR A 102 18.13 -16.85 20.17
N ALA A 103 16.96 -17.50 20.32
CA ALA A 103 16.05 -17.78 19.20
C ALA A 103 15.55 -16.49 18.55
N ARG A 104 15.24 -15.45 19.35
CA ARG A 104 14.88 -14.09 18.84
C ARG A 104 16.03 -13.44 18.08
N MET A 105 17.28 -13.58 18.57
CA MET A 105 18.45 -13.05 17.84
C MET A 105 18.65 -13.77 16.49
N LEU A 106 18.44 -15.09 16.43
CA LEU A 106 18.46 -15.83 15.16
C LEU A 106 17.39 -15.36 14.19
N LEU A 107 16.18 -15.09 14.69
CA LEU A 107 15.08 -14.54 13.89
C LEU A 107 15.46 -13.19 13.31
N LYS A 108 15.96 -12.28 14.15
CA LYS A 108 16.46 -10.95 13.79
C LYS A 108 17.64 -10.97 12.80
N ASN A 109 18.43 -12.04 12.80
CA ASN A 109 19.55 -12.22 11.85
C ASN A 109 19.09 -12.91 10.54
N GLY A 110 17.81 -13.24 10.39
CA GLY A 110 17.28 -13.95 9.23
C GLY A 110 17.63 -15.45 9.17
N GLU A 111 18.16 -16.02 10.25
CA GLU A 111 18.46 -17.45 10.38
C GLU A 111 17.20 -18.27 10.70
N TYR A 112 16.14 -18.10 9.88
CA TYR A 112 14.78 -18.59 10.15
C TYR A 112 14.70 -20.09 10.43
N LYS A 113 15.45 -20.92 9.68
CA LYS A 113 15.45 -22.39 9.90
C LYS A 113 16.02 -22.79 11.27
N GLN A 114 17.04 -22.05 11.73
CA GLN A 114 17.63 -22.34 13.04
C GLN A 114 16.77 -21.75 14.16
N ALA A 115 16.23 -20.55 13.97
CA ALA A 115 15.24 -19.96 14.87
C ALA A 115 14.04 -20.87 15.07
N GLU A 116 13.47 -21.44 14.00
CA GLU A 116 12.36 -22.40 14.07
C GLU A 116 12.67 -23.60 14.95
N LYS A 117 13.88 -24.17 14.84
CA LYS A 117 14.29 -25.31 15.68
C LYS A 117 14.34 -24.94 17.17
N GLU A 118 14.92 -23.78 17.49
CA GLU A 118 15.01 -23.34 18.88
C GLU A 118 13.62 -23.00 19.45
N PHE A 119 12.76 -22.31 18.67
CA PHE A 119 11.40 -22.01 19.10
C PHE A 119 10.53 -23.27 19.28
N ARG A 120 10.70 -24.33 18.49
CA ARG A 120 10.00 -25.61 18.71
C ARG A 120 10.35 -26.20 20.09
N ILE A 121 11.65 -26.26 20.44
CA ILE A 121 12.11 -26.71 21.73
C ILE A 121 11.48 -25.87 22.87
N LEU A 122 11.40 -24.55 22.67
CA LEU A 122 10.86 -23.61 23.64
C LEU A 122 9.34 -23.77 23.80
N VAL A 123 8.59 -23.94 22.73
CA VAL A 123 7.14 -24.17 22.76
C VAL A 123 6.84 -25.52 23.49
N ASP A 124 7.65 -26.57 23.25
CA ASP A 124 7.50 -27.84 23.94
C ASP A 124 7.83 -27.74 25.44
N SER A 125 8.82 -26.90 25.80
CA SER A 125 9.28 -26.71 27.18
C SER A 125 8.48 -25.67 27.97
N MET A 126 7.91 -24.67 27.29
CA MET A 126 7.16 -23.55 27.84
C MET A 126 5.86 -23.34 27.02
N PRO A 127 4.87 -24.25 27.09
CA PRO A 127 3.71 -24.24 26.20
C PRO A 127 2.82 -22.99 26.33
N ASP A 128 2.89 -22.27 27.44
CA ASP A 128 2.11 -21.04 27.65
C ASP A 128 2.86 -19.75 27.29
N ASN A 129 4.15 -19.84 26.93
CA ASN A 129 4.93 -18.69 26.59
C ASN A 129 4.51 -18.11 25.22
N VAL A 130 3.91 -16.91 25.25
CA VAL A 130 3.39 -16.22 24.05
C VAL A 130 4.51 -15.85 23.07
N LEU A 131 5.66 -15.39 23.59
CA LEU A 131 6.80 -15.00 22.74
C LEU A 131 7.41 -16.19 21.99
N ALA A 132 7.48 -17.37 22.65
CA ALA A 132 7.93 -18.59 21.99
C ALA A 132 6.97 -19.01 20.87
N LYS A 133 5.64 -18.98 21.14
CA LYS A 133 4.62 -19.30 20.13
C LYS A 133 4.64 -18.32 18.94
N ASN A 134 4.73 -17.02 19.22
CA ASN A 134 4.76 -15.99 18.18
C ASN A 134 6.07 -16.07 17.40
N GLY A 135 7.20 -16.29 18.06
CA GLY A 135 8.50 -16.47 17.40
C GLY A 135 8.53 -17.70 16.48
N LEU A 136 7.91 -18.81 16.87
CA LEU A 136 7.77 -19.98 16.00
C LEU A 136 6.98 -19.64 14.73
N LYS A 137 5.82 -18.98 14.91
CA LYS A 137 4.99 -18.53 13.76
C LYS A 137 5.76 -17.54 12.87
N SER A 138 6.52 -16.63 13.47
CA SER A 138 7.36 -15.66 12.74
C SER A 138 8.42 -16.37 11.91
N ALA A 139 9.16 -17.32 12.49
CA ALA A 139 10.19 -18.06 11.77
C ALA A 139 9.64 -18.85 10.58
N GLN A 140 8.40 -19.32 10.66
CA GLN A 140 7.70 -20.03 9.57
C GLN A 140 7.13 -19.08 8.51
N LYS A 141 6.57 -17.93 8.93
CA LYS A 141 5.90 -16.98 8.03
C LYS A 141 6.87 -16.03 7.32
N ALA A 142 7.95 -15.59 7.97
CA ALA A 142 8.86 -14.59 7.42
C ALA A 142 9.42 -14.94 6.03
N PRO A 143 9.85 -16.19 5.74
CA PRO A 143 10.29 -16.58 4.39
C PRO A 143 9.18 -16.46 3.35
N ILE A 144 7.93 -16.71 3.74
CA ILE A 144 6.74 -16.61 2.86
C ILE A 144 6.47 -15.14 2.57
N LEU A 145 6.39 -14.29 3.60
CA LEU A 145 6.19 -12.85 3.45
C LEU A 145 7.28 -12.20 2.61
N LYS A 146 8.55 -12.64 2.78
CA LYS A 146 9.67 -12.16 1.96
C LYS A 146 9.56 -12.53 0.50
N LYS A 147 9.02 -13.72 0.19
CA LYS A 147 8.78 -14.21 -1.18
C LYS A 147 7.58 -13.53 -1.84
N GLU A 148 6.50 -13.34 -1.11
CA GLU A 148 5.28 -12.72 -1.62
C GLU A 148 5.48 -11.23 -1.88
N GLY A 149 6.21 -10.55 -0.99
CA GLY A 149 6.42 -9.11 -1.04
C GLY A 149 5.15 -8.30 -0.84
N SER A 150 5.31 -7.01 -0.76
CA SER A 150 4.23 -6.02 -0.75
C SER A 150 4.53 -4.92 -1.76
N ARG A 151 3.65 -3.94 -1.88
CA ARG A 151 3.81 -2.82 -2.82
C ARG A 151 4.77 -1.73 -2.35
N TYR A 152 5.22 -1.79 -1.12
CA TYR A 152 6.15 -0.79 -0.59
C TYR A 152 7.43 -0.75 -1.42
N LYS A 153 7.83 0.46 -1.80
CA LYS A 153 9.13 0.75 -2.41
C LYS A 153 9.99 1.42 -1.36
N ILE A 154 11.16 0.85 -1.08
CA ILE A 154 12.05 1.30 -0.01
C ILE A 154 13.38 1.73 -0.60
N LYS A 155 13.89 2.88 -0.13
CA LYS A 155 15.18 3.40 -0.56
C LYS A 155 15.94 3.98 0.63
N LYS A 156 17.21 3.59 0.80
CA LYS A 156 18.11 4.21 1.78
C LYS A 156 18.38 5.67 1.41
N MET A 157 18.31 6.57 2.38
CA MET A 157 18.45 8.01 2.16
C MET A 157 19.85 8.48 2.51
N ASP A 158 20.76 8.42 1.52
CA ASP A 158 22.19 8.75 1.74
C ASP A 158 22.41 10.19 2.22
N VAL A 159 21.51 11.12 1.91
CA VAL A 159 21.58 12.52 2.34
C VAL A 159 21.43 12.67 3.86
N PHE A 160 20.63 11.83 4.50
CA PHE A 160 20.39 11.88 5.94
C PHE A 160 21.38 11.01 6.72
N ASN A 161 21.83 9.91 6.12
CA ASN A 161 22.58 8.87 6.80
C ASN A 161 24.07 9.18 6.90
N SER A 162 24.62 8.98 8.09
CA SER A 162 26.03 9.03 8.41
C SER A 162 26.66 7.62 8.40
N ARG A 163 27.85 7.49 9.00
CA ARG A 163 28.49 6.19 9.28
C ARG A 163 28.13 5.64 10.67
N ARG A 164 27.24 6.30 11.38
CA ARG A 164 26.75 5.99 12.73
C ARG A 164 25.24 5.80 12.67
N ASP A 165 24.60 5.82 13.83
CA ASP A 165 23.15 5.71 13.91
C ASP A 165 22.48 7.01 13.47
N ASP A 166 21.45 6.85 12.63
CA ASP A 166 20.55 7.92 12.18
C ASP A 166 19.14 7.33 12.17
N TYR A 167 18.24 7.78 13.07
CA TYR A 167 16.97 7.11 13.32
C TYR A 167 15.86 8.04 13.82
N SER A 168 14.64 7.50 13.95
CA SER A 168 13.43 8.19 14.39
C SER A 168 13.13 9.48 13.63
N PRO A 169 13.01 9.42 12.29
CA PRO A 169 12.66 10.59 11.49
C PRO A 169 11.27 11.08 11.84
N MET A 170 11.10 12.41 11.91
CA MET A 170 9.82 13.06 12.13
C MET A 170 9.71 14.29 11.24
N LEU A 171 8.68 14.31 10.39
CA LEU A 171 8.39 15.43 9.49
C LEU A 171 7.59 16.53 10.20
N LEU A 172 7.92 17.78 9.87
CA LEU A 172 7.23 18.98 10.30
C LEU A 172 7.15 19.97 9.14
N GLY A 173 6.30 20.98 9.25
CA GLY A 173 6.04 22.00 8.25
C GLY A 173 4.78 21.74 7.42
N ASP A 174 4.18 22.79 6.88
CA ASP A 174 2.94 22.72 6.08
C ASP A 174 3.12 21.89 4.81
N GLU A 175 4.33 21.95 4.22
CA GLU A 175 4.73 21.19 3.02
C GLU A 175 5.54 19.93 3.37
N TYR A 176 5.64 19.55 4.64
CA TYR A 176 6.50 18.44 5.11
C TYR A 176 7.95 18.61 4.66
N ASP A 177 8.46 19.80 4.82
CA ASP A 177 9.75 20.28 4.29
C ASP A 177 10.86 20.28 5.33
N GLN A 178 10.54 19.98 6.60
CA GLN A 178 11.50 19.86 7.69
C GLN A 178 11.52 18.41 8.20
N LEU A 179 12.68 17.78 8.21
CA LEU A 179 12.87 16.44 8.74
C LEU A 179 13.81 16.50 9.96
N TYR A 180 13.23 16.22 11.12
CA TYR A 180 13.95 16.05 12.38
C TYR A 180 14.28 14.57 12.57
N PHE A 181 15.44 14.24 13.12
CA PHE A 181 15.80 12.87 13.44
C PHE A 181 16.94 12.82 14.45
N THR A 182 17.11 11.69 15.11
CA THR A 182 18.23 11.44 16.04
C THR A 182 19.45 10.94 15.30
N SER A 183 20.63 11.43 15.68
CA SER A 183 21.89 10.96 15.11
C SER A 183 23.01 10.92 16.13
N THR A 184 23.85 9.87 16.08
CA THR A 184 25.07 9.71 16.87
C THR A 184 26.35 10.02 16.05
N ARG A 185 26.19 10.82 14.98
CA ARG A 185 27.29 11.20 14.08
C ARG A 185 28.36 12.01 14.78
N ASN A 186 29.52 12.19 14.13
CA ASN A 186 30.66 12.88 14.75
C ASN A 186 30.39 14.36 15.10
N GLU A 187 29.44 14.98 14.41
CA GLU A 187 28.97 16.35 14.63
C GLU A 187 28.00 16.49 15.83
N ALA A 188 27.57 15.39 16.45
CA ALA A 188 26.82 15.42 17.71
C ALA A 188 27.64 16.02 18.85
N GLU A 189 26.95 16.62 19.84
CA GLU A 189 27.55 17.31 20.95
C GLU A 189 28.32 16.34 21.87
N GLY A 190 29.35 16.85 22.55
CA GLY A 190 30.24 16.03 23.42
C GLY A 190 31.28 15.22 22.65
N ASP A 191 32.39 14.90 23.33
CA ASP A 191 33.50 14.12 22.76
C ASP A 191 33.57 12.68 23.30
N GLU A 192 32.90 12.40 24.41
CA GLU A 192 32.93 11.10 25.07
C GLU A 192 31.99 10.10 24.40
N LEU A 193 32.37 8.83 24.36
CA LEU A 193 31.52 7.76 23.89
C LEU A 193 30.63 7.27 25.04
N SER A 194 29.36 7.04 24.73
CA SER A 194 28.39 6.46 25.67
C SER A 194 28.82 5.06 26.11
N GLY A 195 28.90 4.82 27.41
CA GLY A 195 29.11 3.47 27.97
C GLY A 195 27.97 2.51 27.65
N ILE A 196 26.78 3.03 27.25
CA ILE A 196 25.62 2.25 26.87
C ILE A 196 25.80 1.64 25.46
N THR A 197 26.11 2.48 24.47
CA THR A 197 26.14 2.11 23.04
C THR A 197 27.52 1.99 22.43
N GLY A 198 28.51 2.68 23.00
CA GLY A 198 29.85 2.82 22.41
C GLY A 198 29.91 3.79 21.23
N THR A 199 28.89 4.59 21.04
CA THR A 199 28.82 5.72 20.09
C THR A 199 28.74 7.03 20.85
N LYS A 200 28.82 8.20 20.20
CA LYS A 200 28.48 9.46 20.83
C LYS A 200 27.03 9.46 21.33
N ALA A 201 26.70 10.36 22.23
CA ALA A 201 25.29 10.64 22.57
C ALA A 201 24.48 11.01 21.33
N GLY A 202 23.21 10.68 21.34
CA GLY A 202 22.30 11.00 20.25
C GLY A 202 21.79 12.43 20.37
N ASP A 203 21.88 13.21 19.28
CA ASP A 203 21.36 14.57 19.15
C ASP A 203 20.24 14.62 18.13
N ILE A 204 19.39 15.63 18.23
CA ILE A 204 18.39 15.95 17.20
C ILE A 204 19.05 16.77 16.10
N PHE A 205 18.92 16.27 14.88
CA PHE A 205 19.36 16.93 13.64
C PHE A 205 18.15 17.34 12.80
N LEU A 206 18.32 18.41 12.03
CA LEU A 206 17.37 18.94 11.07
C LEU A 206 17.93 18.92 9.66
N SER A 207 17.13 18.48 8.71
CA SER A 207 17.34 18.68 7.28
C SER A 207 16.11 19.34 6.69
N GLU A 208 16.28 20.29 5.79
CA GLU A 208 15.21 21.07 5.18
C GLU A 208 15.19 20.86 3.66
N LYS A 209 14.01 20.89 3.06
CA LYS A 209 13.85 20.91 1.60
C LYS A 209 14.02 22.34 1.07
N ASP A 210 14.75 22.47 -0.02
CA ASP A 210 14.75 23.71 -0.81
C ASP A 210 13.48 23.82 -1.71
N ASP A 211 13.28 24.97 -2.35
CA ASP A 211 12.16 25.23 -3.28
C ASP A 211 12.07 24.23 -4.46
N ARG A 212 13.11 23.44 -4.70
CA ARG A 212 13.17 22.39 -5.72
C ARG A 212 12.87 20.99 -5.15
N GLY A 213 12.52 20.92 -3.86
CA GLY A 213 12.24 19.68 -3.15
C GLY A 213 13.47 18.84 -2.81
N LYS A 214 14.68 19.42 -2.84
CA LYS A 214 15.92 18.74 -2.51
C LYS A 214 16.27 18.95 -1.04
N TRP A 215 16.54 17.87 -0.32
CA TRP A 215 16.96 17.89 1.07
C TRP A 215 18.38 18.44 1.26
N SER A 216 18.57 19.31 2.27
CA SER A 216 19.86 19.84 2.71
C SER A 216 20.68 18.76 3.44
N LYS A 217 21.99 19.04 3.63
CA LYS A 217 22.78 18.26 4.58
C LYS A 217 22.25 18.52 6.00
N PRO A 218 22.05 17.46 6.82
CA PRO A 218 21.57 17.63 8.18
C PRO A 218 22.53 18.46 9.06
N GLU A 219 21.94 19.31 9.90
CA GLU A 219 22.64 20.13 10.88
C GLU A 219 22.08 19.88 12.27
N ALA A 220 22.93 19.89 13.31
CA ALA A 220 22.49 19.76 14.69
C ALA A 220 21.66 21.00 15.08
N ILE A 221 20.57 20.78 15.81
CA ILE A 221 19.70 21.88 16.26
C ILE A 221 20.38 22.63 17.40
N GLY A 222 20.47 23.94 17.26
CA GLY A 222 20.98 24.83 18.30
C GLY A 222 19.91 25.17 19.37
N GLY A 223 20.25 26.16 20.23
CA GLY A 223 19.29 26.74 21.20
C GLY A 223 19.19 26.00 22.53
N GLY A 224 20.00 24.96 22.77
CA GLY A 224 20.01 24.21 24.04
C GLY A 224 18.95 23.10 24.08
N LEU A 225 18.52 22.64 22.91
CA LEU A 225 17.70 21.44 22.78
C LEU A 225 18.59 20.19 22.88
N ASN A 226 19.72 20.18 22.18
CA ASN A 226 20.76 19.17 22.33
C ASN A 226 21.62 19.49 23.54
N THR A 227 22.02 18.48 24.29
CA THR A 227 22.84 18.60 25.52
C THR A 227 23.96 17.55 25.52
N ALA A 228 24.67 17.43 26.62
CA ALA A 228 25.66 16.35 26.78
C ALA A 228 25.04 14.96 27.01
N TYR A 229 23.69 14.85 26.96
CA TYR A 229 22.93 13.61 27.15
C TYR A 229 22.42 13.09 25.82
N ASP A 230 21.77 11.90 25.84
CA ASP A 230 21.11 11.37 24.65
C ASP A 230 19.74 12.02 24.49
N GLU A 231 19.53 12.75 23.41
CA GLU A 231 18.24 13.25 22.94
C GLU A 231 17.77 12.46 21.71
N GLY A 232 16.48 12.09 21.68
CA GLY A 232 15.99 11.34 20.54
C GLY A 232 14.48 11.18 20.47
N ALA A 233 14.02 10.58 19.38
CA ALA A 233 12.62 10.25 19.12
C ALA A 233 11.67 11.40 19.51
N CYS A 234 11.59 12.41 18.68
CA CYS A 234 10.71 13.58 18.90
C CYS A 234 9.38 13.45 18.17
N CYS A 235 8.39 14.20 18.65
CA CYS A 235 7.11 14.45 17.95
C CYS A 235 6.68 15.91 18.21
N PHE A 236 5.67 16.37 17.46
CA PHE A 236 5.19 17.74 17.51
C PHE A 236 3.68 17.78 17.78
N THR A 237 3.21 18.87 18.40
CA THR A 237 1.79 19.21 18.40
C THR A 237 1.29 19.50 16.98
N PRO A 238 0.00 19.33 16.68
CA PRO A 238 -0.54 19.58 15.34
C PRO A 238 -0.27 20.99 14.81
N ASP A 239 -0.16 22.01 15.70
CA ASP A 239 0.19 23.38 15.33
C ASP A 239 1.70 23.62 15.20
N GLY A 240 2.54 22.60 15.41
CA GLY A 240 3.99 22.64 15.30
C GLY A 240 4.71 23.56 16.29
N LYS A 241 4.05 23.98 17.38
CA LYS A 241 4.63 24.92 18.36
C LYS A 241 5.29 24.26 19.55
N GLU A 242 4.94 23.02 19.85
CA GLU A 242 5.54 22.25 20.95
C GLU A 242 6.16 20.97 20.39
N MET A 243 7.36 20.64 20.87
CA MET A 243 8.07 19.41 20.63
C MET A 243 8.09 18.60 21.91
N TYR A 244 7.79 17.33 21.81
CA TYR A 244 8.02 16.33 22.85
C TYR A 244 9.16 15.44 22.37
N LEU A 245 10.14 15.16 23.22
CA LEU A 245 11.26 14.31 22.86
C LEU A 245 11.73 13.46 24.04
N THR A 246 12.37 12.36 23.72
CA THR A 246 13.02 11.49 24.71
C THR A 246 14.38 12.06 25.07
N GLN A 247 14.70 12.13 26.37
CA GLN A 247 16.02 12.48 26.88
C GLN A 247 16.47 11.46 27.91
N CYS A 248 17.68 10.93 27.77
CA CYS A 248 18.27 10.02 28.74
C CYS A 248 19.19 10.80 29.67
N THR A 249 18.78 11.00 30.91
CA THR A 249 19.63 11.63 31.92
C THR A 249 20.74 10.70 32.35
N THR A 250 21.90 11.26 32.64
CA THR A 250 23.07 10.51 33.06
C THR A 250 23.56 10.95 34.44
N ASP A 251 23.03 10.33 35.49
CA ASP A 251 23.73 10.30 36.76
C ASP A 251 24.73 9.13 36.74
N PRO A 252 26.06 9.35 36.86
CA PRO A 252 27.04 8.28 36.82
C PRO A 252 26.87 7.24 37.93
N SER A 253 26.08 7.54 38.97
CA SER A 253 25.87 6.67 40.12
C SER A 253 24.52 5.91 40.08
N SER A 254 23.66 6.26 39.13
CA SER A 254 22.29 5.69 38.99
C SER A 254 22.09 5.00 37.66
N PRO A 255 21.16 4.03 37.57
CA PRO A 255 20.73 3.47 36.29
C PRO A 255 20.22 4.53 35.34
N ARG A 256 20.40 4.29 34.04
CA ARG A 256 19.97 5.20 32.96
C ARG A 256 18.47 5.02 32.72
N TYR A 257 17.70 6.07 32.89
CA TYR A 257 16.29 6.12 32.57
C TYR A 257 16.02 7.15 31.48
N ALA A 258 15.11 6.82 30.57
CA ALA A 258 14.60 7.77 29.60
C ALA A 258 13.46 8.58 30.21
N GLN A 259 13.40 9.86 29.89
CA GLN A 259 12.34 10.78 30.30
C GLN A 259 11.81 11.54 29.08
N ILE A 260 10.55 11.95 29.13
CA ILE A 260 10.01 12.85 28.11
C ILE A 260 10.19 14.29 28.60
N VAL A 261 10.79 15.07 27.73
CA VAL A 261 10.94 16.52 27.92
C VAL A 261 10.20 17.27 26.81
N THR A 262 9.84 18.53 27.09
CA THR A 262 9.15 19.39 26.12
C THR A 262 9.99 20.60 25.80
N SER A 263 9.87 21.10 24.57
CA SER A 263 10.40 22.39 24.15
C SER A 263 9.34 23.13 23.34
N SER A 264 9.26 24.43 23.50
CA SER A 264 8.32 25.27 22.74
C SER A 264 9.07 26.27 21.87
N ARG A 265 8.40 26.72 20.79
CA ARG A 265 8.91 27.79 19.92
C ARG A 265 7.82 28.83 19.64
N SER A 266 8.23 30.10 19.57
CA SER A 266 7.39 31.21 19.10
C SER A 266 7.78 31.66 17.67
N ASP A 267 8.96 31.27 17.23
CA ASP A 267 9.52 31.53 15.91
C ASP A 267 10.22 30.25 15.38
N ALA A 268 11.26 30.39 14.58
CA ALA A 268 11.98 29.25 14.02
C ALA A 268 12.86 28.48 15.04
N ALA A 269 13.19 29.11 16.19
CA ALA A 269 14.11 28.51 17.16
C ALA A 269 13.38 27.81 18.30
N TRP A 270 13.84 26.60 18.63
CA TRP A 270 13.37 25.85 19.80
C TRP A 270 14.00 26.38 21.09
N GLY A 271 13.17 26.49 22.13
CA GLY A 271 13.59 26.87 23.47
C GLY A 271 14.30 25.75 24.22
N LYS A 272 14.76 26.04 25.44
CA LYS A 272 15.32 25.01 26.33
C LYS A 272 14.26 23.98 26.70
N THR A 273 14.72 22.74 26.87
CA THR A 273 13.86 21.65 27.32
C THR A 273 13.40 21.79 28.76
N SER A 274 12.20 21.35 29.04
CA SER A 274 11.65 21.19 30.39
C SER A 274 11.11 19.77 30.57
N GLN A 275 11.33 19.20 31.77
CA GLN A 275 10.88 17.84 32.07
C GLN A 275 9.36 17.79 32.16
N LEU A 276 8.76 16.78 31.51
CA LEU A 276 7.36 16.46 31.61
C LEU A 276 7.16 15.35 32.65
N GLN A 277 6.59 15.67 33.81
CA GLN A 277 6.32 14.68 34.83
C GLN A 277 4.99 13.96 34.54
N ILE A 278 5.06 12.77 33.92
CA ILE A 278 3.90 11.96 33.52
C ILE A 278 3.29 11.27 34.75
N THR A 279 4.12 10.66 35.60
CA THR A 279 3.70 9.97 36.82
C THR A 279 4.65 10.34 37.99
N ARG A 280 4.35 9.80 39.18
CA ARG A 280 5.27 9.91 40.34
C ARG A 280 6.38 8.85 40.34
N ASP A 281 6.29 7.88 39.44
CA ASP A 281 7.31 6.84 39.29
C ASP A 281 8.53 7.41 38.55
N THR A 282 9.68 7.38 39.21
CA THR A 282 10.97 7.89 38.70
C THR A 282 11.95 6.75 38.39
N LEU A 283 11.52 5.48 38.51
CA LEU A 283 12.34 4.32 38.27
C LEU A 283 12.08 3.65 36.92
N SER A 284 11.00 4.02 36.25
CA SER A 284 10.66 3.54 34.91
C SER A 284 11.12 4.52 33.82
N SER A 285 11.32 4.00 32.63
CA SER A 285 11.60 4.77 31.42
C SER A 285 10.32 5.29 30.79
N TYR A 286 10.35 6.52 30.29
CA TYR A 286 9.28 7.15 29.51
C TYR A 286 9.90 7.67 28.22
N ALA A 287 9.51 7.12 27.08
CA ALA A 287 10.20 7.38 25.81
C ALA A 287 9.22 7.43 24.62
N HIS A 288 9.75 7.74 23.45
CA HIS A 288 9.07 7.69 22.15
C HIS A 288 7.70 8.37 22.16
N PRO A 289 7.63 9.68 22.46
CA PRO A 289 6.37 10.40 22.49
C PRO A 289 5.71 10.46 21.10
N ALA A 290 4.36 10.45 21.07
CA ALA A 290 3.57 10.70 19.87
C ALA A 290 2.26 11.39 20.25
N ILE A 291 1.91 12.47 19.55
CA ILE A 291 0.67 13.22 19.76
C ILE A 291 -0.40 12.67 18.80
N SER A 292 -1.62 12.47 19.31
CA SER A 292 -2.77 12.10 18.47
C SER A 292 -3.12 13.24 17.50
N PRO A 293 -3.72 12.93 16.32
CA PRO A 293 -4.03 13.95 15.31
C PRO A 293 -4.95 15.08 15.78
N ASP A 294 -5.78 14.82 16.79
CA ASP A 294 -6.65 15.81 17.43
C ASP A 294 -5.94 16.68 18.50
N GLY A 295 -4.67 16.33 18.84
CA GLY A 295 -3.90 17.01 19.87
C GLY A 295 -4.33 16.71 21.32
N GLU A 296 -5.30 15.81 21.53
CA GLU A 296 -5.86 15.55 22.87
C GLU A 296 -5.07 14.53 23.70
N TRP A 297 -4.26 13.68 23.04
CA TRP A 297 -3.57 12.57 23.69
C TRP A 297 -2.08 12.56 23.38
N LEU A 298 -1.27 12.41 24.43
CA LEU A 298 0.13 12.03 24.33
C LEU A 298 0.23 10.51 24.51
N TYR A 299 0.70 9.82 23.48
CA TYR A 299 1.11 8.42 23.54
C TYR A 299 2.60 8.36 23.83
N PHE A 300 3.00 7.37 24.61
CA PHE A 300 4.41 7.16 24.99
C PHE A 300 4.67 5.70 25.30
N VAL A 301 5.93 5.36 25.42
CA VAL A 301 6.40 4.02 25.73
C VAL A 301 6.97 3.99 27.13
N SER A 302 6.63 2.97 27.92
CA SER A 302 7.15 2.80 29.29
C SER A 302 7.14 1.36 29.75
N ASP A 303 8.13 1.01 30.58
CA ASP A 303 8.21 -0.24 31.34
C ASP A 303 7.63 -0.13 32.76
N MET A 304 6.81 0.92 33.01
CA MET A 304 6.21 1.14 34.33
C MET A 304 5.29 -0.01 34.76
N PRO A 305 5.15 -0.24 36.08
CA PRO A 305 4.30 -1.29 36.61
C PRO A 305 2.84 -1.21 36.13
N GLY A 306 2.26 -2.38 35.83
CA GLY A 306 0.88 -2.49 35.32
C GLY A 306 0.80 -2.65 33.80
N GLY A 307 1.94 -2.78 33.12
CA GLY A 307 2.03 -3.13 31.71
C GLY A 307 1.75 -4.61 31.44
N VAL A 308 1.79 -4.98 30.13
CA VAL A 308 1.58 -6.34 29.65
C VAL A 308 2.91 -7.09 29.47
N GLY A 309 3.96 -6.36 29.10
CA GLY A 309 5.24 -6.95 28.75
C GLY A 309 6.48 -6.18 29.20
N GLY A 310 7.37 -5.97 28.25
CA GLY A 310 8.57 -5.16 28.44
C GLY A 310 8.27 -3.67 28.37
N LEU A 311 8.51 -3.08 27.19
CA LEU A 311 8.11 -1.71 26.90
C LEU A 311 6.73 -1.73 26.25
N ASP A 312 5.74 -1.14 26.93
CA ASP A 312 4.37 -1.02 26.45
C ASP A 312 4.06 0.38 25.93
N ILE A 313 3.08 0.49 25.03
CA ILE A 313 2.50 1.77 24.63
C ILE A 313 1.40 2.15 25.62
N TRP A 314 1.54 3.36 26.16
CA TRP A 314 0.61 4.00 27.09
C TRP A 314 0.11 5.29 26.46
N ARG A 315 -0.93 5.87 27.03
CA ARG A 315 -1.40 7.22 26.69
C ARG A 315 -1.84 8.00 27.90
N ILE A 316 -1.77 9.30 27.78
CA ILE A 316 -2.27 10.26 28.78
C ILE A 316 -3.00 11.40 28.08
N ARG A 317 -4.11 11.84 28.66
CA ARG A 317 -4.88 12.93 28.07
C ARG A 317 -4.22 14.27 28.36
N LEU A 318 -4.07 15.10 27.31
CA LEU A 318 -3.63 16.48 27.42
C LEU A 318 -4.86 17.38 27.63
N THR A 319 -4.87 18.15 28.71
CA THR A 319 -5.99 19.05 29.02
C THR A 319 -5.46 20.44 29.40
N ALA A 320 -6.28 21.45 29.27
CA ALA A 320 -5.93 22.81 29.71
C ALA A 320 -5.59 22.91 31.22
N ALA A 321 -6.06 21.95 32.04
CA ALA A 321 -5.75 21.86 33.47
C ALA A 321 -4.48 21.04 33.78
N GLY A 322 -3.83 20.48 32.78
CA GLY A 322 -2.65 19.61 32.89
C GLY A 322 -2.90 18.20 32.38
N LEU A 323 -2.07 17.24 32.82
CA LEU A 323 -2.13 15.84 32.38
C LEU A 323 -3.27 15.09 33.08
N GLY A 324 -3.99 14.27 32.32
CA GLY A 324 -5.06 13.40 32.81
C GLY A 324 -4.54 12.09 33.46
N GLY A 325 -5.38 11.07 33.48
CA GLY A 325 -4.98 9.72 33.91
C GLY A 325 -4.18 8.99 32.83
N VAL A 326 -3.23 8.16 33.27
CA VAL A 326 -2.44 7.27 32.39
C VAL A 326 -3.21 6.00 32.09
N GLU A 327 -3.22 5.57 30.84
CA GLU A 327 -3.90 4.36 30.36
C GLU A 327 -2.93 3.48 29.56
N ASN A 328 -2.82 2.19 29.91
CA ASN A 328 -2.16 1.19 29.07
C ASN A 328 -3.08 0.83 27.91
N LEU A 329 -2.55 0.73 26.68
CA LEU A 329 -3.38 0.38 25.53
C LEU A 329 -3.85 -1.09 25.56
N GLY A 330 -3.15 -1.96 26.28
CA GLY A 330 -3.49 -3.37 26.41
C GLY A 330 -3.51 -4.14 25.09
N GLU A 331 -4.11 -5.34 25.11
CA GLU A 331 -4.32 -6.11 23.89
C GLU A 331 -5.37 -5.45 22.95
N PRO A 332 -5.21 -5.51 21.65
CA PRO A 332 -4.18 -6.29 20.91
C PRO A 332 -2.90 -5.50 20.60
N ILE A 333 -2.70 -4.30 21.16
CA ILE A 333 -1.50 -3.47 20.87
C ILE A 333 -0.30 -4.04 21.61
N ASN A 334 -0.37 -4.08 22.94
CA ASN A 334 0.72 -4.50 23.81
C ASN A 334 0.78 -6.03 23.95
N THR A 335 2.02 -6.55 24.02
CA THR A 335 2.33 -7.98 24.13
C THR A 335 3.33 -8.21 25.27
N PRO A 336 3.69 -9.46 25.62
CA PRO A 336 4.83 -9.69 26.51
C PRO A 336 6.20 -9.26 25.97
N GLY A 337 6.28 -8.76 24.73
CA GLY A 337 7.49 -8.19 24.14
C GLY A 337 7.63 -6.70 24.41
N ASP A 338 8.22 -5.99 23.44
CA ASP A 338 8.36 -4.54 23.44
C ASP A 338 7.53 -3.94 22.30
N GLU A 339 6.72 -2.92 22.60
CA GLU A 339 6.01 -2.08 21.65
C GLU A 339 6.54 -0.66 21.73
N MET A 340 7.04 -0.15 20.60
CA MET A 340 7.86 1.06 20.56
C MET A 340 7.50 1.96 19.38
N PHE A 341 7.93 3.23 19.43
CA PHE A 341 7.83 4.22 18.34
C PHE A 341 6.41 4.39 17.79
N PRO A 342 5.41 4.70 18.63
CA PRO A 342 4.08 5.03 18.15
C PRO A 342 4.12 6.28 17.26
N THR A 343 3.31 6.29 16.19
CA THR A 343 3.08 7.46 15.34
C THR A 343 1.70 7.37 14.70
N PHE A 344 1.14 8.50 14.33
CA PHE A 344 -0.20 8.58 13.75
C PHE A 344 -0.19 9.09 12.33
N ARG A 345 -1.15 8.59 11.55
CA ARG A 345 -1.58 9.26 10.33
C ARG A 345 -2.73 10.23 10.64
N PRO A 346 -2.97 11.24 9.77
CA PRO A 346 -4.08 12.18 9.96
C PRO A 346 -5.47 11.52 10.06
N ASN A 347 -5.64 10.32 9.50
CA ASN A 347 -6.90 9.54 9.59
C ASN A 347 -7.08 8.79 10.92
N GLY A 348 -6.13 8.90 11.85
CA GLY A 348 -6.15 8.26 13.17
C GLY A 348 -5.57 6.83 13.21
N ASP A 349 -5.07 6.28 12.12
CA ASP A 349 -4.38 4.99 12.15
C ASP A 349 -3.08 5.11 12.95
N LEU A 350 -2.91 4.23 13.95
CA LEU A 350 -1.70 4.15 14.77
C LEU A 350 -0.71 3.18 14.13
N TYR A 351 0.50 3.65 13.90
CA TYR A 351 1.66 2.83 13.51
C TYR A 351 2.57 2.68 14.71
N PHE A 352 3.11 1.50 14.93
CA PHE A 352 4.06 1.22 16.00
C PHE A 352 4.96 0.05 15.61
N SER A 353 6.03 -0.16 16.34
CA SER A 353 6.95 -1.27 16.11
C SER A 353 6.93 -2.23 17.28
N SER A 354 6.92 -3.53 17.00
CA SER A 354 6.88 -4.58 18.02
C SER A 354 7.80 -5.75 17.69
N ASN A 355 8.38 -6.33 18.73
CA ASN A 355 9.12 -7.58 18.67
C ASN A 355 8.39 -8.75 19.36
N GLY A 356 7.18 -8.52 19.86
CA GLY A 356 6.34 -9.50 20.54
C GLY A 356 5.24 -10.09 19.66
N HIS A 357 4.81 -9.38 18.62
CA HIS A 357 3.85 -9.88 17.64
C HIS A 357 4.47 -10.85 16.62
N VAL A 358 3.61 -11.51 15.81
CA VAL A 358 4.07 -12.37 14.72
C VAL A 358 4.54 -11.50 13.56
N GLY A 359 5.86 -11.39 13.39
CA GLY A 359 6.54 -10.53 12.44
C GLY A 359 7.54 -11.27 11.53
N MET A 360 8.59 -10.57 11.13
CA MET A 360 9.63 -11.07 10.23
C MET A 360 11.00 -11.14 10.90
N GLY A 361 11.23 -10.36 11.97
CA GLY A 361 12.58 -10.21 12.49
C GLY A 361 12.70 -9.70 13.92
N GLY A 362 13.34 -8.56 14.04
CA GLY A 362 13.47 -7.81 15.28
C GLY A 362 12.22 -7.01 15.62
N LEU A 363 12.33 -5.69 15.63
CA LEU A 363 11.16 -4.81 15.63
C LEU A 363 10.54 -4.81 14.24
N ASP A 364 9.27 -5.14 14.15
CA ASP A 364 8.47 -5.04 12.93
C ASP A 364 7.41 -3.94 13.10
N ILE A 365 7.17 -3.16 12.04
CA ILE A 365 6.13 -2.13 12.00
C ILE A 365 4.77 -2.79 11.86
N PHE A 366 3.80 -2.36 12.70
CA PHE A 366 2.40 -2.76 12.68
C PHE A 366 1.51 -1.54 12.49
N ILE A 367 0.32 -1.77 11.93
CA ILE A 367 -0.72 -0.78 11.71
C ILE A 367 -1.93 -1.18 12.54
N ALA A 368 -2.32 -0.33 13.48
CA ALA A 368 -3.51 -0.51 14.29
C ALA A 368 -4.62 0.42 13.78
N LYS A 369 -5.64 -0.16 13.18
CA LYS A 369 -6.83 0.54 12.68
C LYS A 369 -8.00 0.33 13.62
N VAL A 370 -8.73 1.41 13.94
CA VAL A 370 -9.94 1.30 14.74
C VAL A 370 -11.10 0.78 13.89
N ASP A 371 -11.63 -0.37 14.21
CA ASP A 371 -12.86 -0.87 13.60
C ASP A 371 -14.04 0.04 14.00
N LYS A 372 -14.71 0.65 13.02
CA LYS A 372 -15.77 1.64 13.24
C LYS A 372 -16.99 1.07 13.97
N LYS A 373 -17.24 -0.24 13.88
CA LYS A 373 -18.39 -0.91 14.50
C LYS A 373 -18.09 -1.35 15.93
N THR A 374 -16.93 -2.00 16.14
CA THR A 374 -16.57 -2.57 17.43
C THR A 374 -15.77 -1.62 18.32
N ARG A 375 -15.25 -0.52 17.76
CA ARG A 375 -14.34 0.42 18.43
C ARG A 375 -13.05 -0.23 18.94
N ARG A 376 -12.71 -1.42 18.46
CA ARG A 376 -11.48 -2.14 18.82
C ARG A 376 -10.42 -1.97 17.76
N TYR A 377 -9.17 -2.06 18.15
CA TYR A 377 -8.05 -2.09 17.22
C TYR A 377 -7.99 -3.42 16.46
N LYS A 378 -7.76 -3.32 15.16
CA LYS A 378 -7.40 -4.43 14.28
C LYS A 378 -5.98 -4.21 13.78
N LEU A 379 -5.10 -5.19 14.00
CA LEU A 379 -3.71 -5.12 13.59
C LEU A 379 -3.52 -5.64 12.18
N GLU A 380 -2.67 -4.95 11.42
CA GLU A 380 -2.19 -5.34 10.10
C GLU A 380 -0.66 -5.33 10.09
N HIS A 381 -0.04 -6.36 9.51
CA HIS A 381 1.38 -6.43 9.25
C HIS A 381 1.64 -6.10 7.78
N PRO A 382 2.35 -4.99 7.44
CA PRO A 382 2.48 -4.51 6.07
C PRO A 382 3.38 -5.37 5.16
N GLY A 383 4.13 -6.32 5.75
CA GLY A 383 4.96 -7.27 5.01
C GLY A 383 6.28 -6.69 4.51
N TYR A 384 7.02 -7.53 3.76
CA TYR A 384 8.25 -7.14 3.08
C TYR A 384 7.94 -6.29 1.82
N PRO A 385 8.71 -5.24 1.46
CA PRO A 385 9.98 -4.86 2.06
C PRO A 385 9.90 -3.77 3.15
N LEU A 386 8.71 -3.33 3.60
CA LEU A 386 8.65 -2.36 4.70
C LEU A 386 9.26 -2.98 5.94
N ASN A 387 8.81 -4.16 6.35
CA ASN A 387 9.47 -4.96 7.38
C ASN A 387 10.51 -5.90 6.77
N SER A 388 11.56 -6.18 7.54
CA SER A 388 12.69 -7.04 7.18
C SER A 388 13.01 -8.02 8.30
N GLU A 389 14.13 -8.73 8.20
CA GLU A 389 14.66 -9.52 9.32
C GLU A 389 15.20 -8.68 10.48
N ALA A 390 15.59 -7.45 10.21
CA ALA A 390 16.23 -6.53 11.17
C ALA A 390 15.20 -5.77 12.02
N ASP A 391 15.60 -4.70 12.68
CA ASP A 391 14.67 -3.76 13.31
C ASP A 391 14.17 -2.76 12.27
N ASP A 392 12.87 -2.56 12.22
CA ASP A 392 12.16 -1.61 11.37
C ASP A 392 11.20 -0.78 12.25
N PHE A 393 11.39 0.55 12.32
CA PHE A 393 10.72 1.38 13.31
C PHE A 393 10.65 2.87 12.95
N GLY A 394 9.90 3.63 13.74
CA GLY A 394 9.89 5.09 13.71
C GLY A 394 9.45 5.66 12.38
N MET A 395 8.22 5.33 11.93
CA MET A 395 7.66 5.88 10.69
C MET A 395 7.21 7.33 10.87
N THR A 396 7.37 8.11 9.81
CA THR A 396 6.74 9.41 9.63
C THR A 396 6.18 9.54 8.23
N PHE A 397 5.14 10.34 8.04
CA PHE A 397 4.40 10.43 6.79
C PHE A 397 4.38 11.86 6.24
N GLU A 398 4.42 12.01 4.92
CA GLU A 398 4.10 13.27 4.25
C GLU A 398 2.56 13.46 4.26
N GLY A 399 2.00 13.81 5.42
CA GLY A 399 0.57 14.01 5.65
C GLY A 399 -0.32 12.84 5.23
N PRO A 400 -1.30 13.06 4.35
CA PRO A 400 -2.22 12.02 3.91
C PRO A 400 -1.58 11.07 2.87
N HIS A 401 -0.38 11.38 2.34
CA HIS A 401 0.25 10.59 1.30
C HIS A 401 0.79 9.26 1.84
N ASN A 402 0.78 8.22 1.00
CA ASN A 402 1.31 6.90 1.34
C ASN A 402 2.83 6.83 1.12
N ARG A 403 3.56 7.85 1.57
CA ARG A 403 5.02 7.95 1.51
C ARG A 403 5.55 8.72 2.70
N GLY A 404 6.84 8.54 3.00
CA GLY A 404 7.52 9.17 4.10
C GLY A 404 8.84 8.49 4.40
N PHE A 405 9.23 8.46 5.67
CA PHE A 405 10.51 7.91 6.12
C PHE A 405 10.31 6.98 7.31
N PHE A 406 11.27 6.09 7.53
CA PHE A 406 11.35 5.20 8.69
C PHE A 406 12.79 4.79 8.95
N SER A 407 13.04 4.15 10.07
CA SER A 407 14.36 3.68 10.49
C SER A 407 14.51 2.19 10.34
N SER A 408 15.71 1.74 9.95
CA SER A 408 16.04 0.32 9.92
C SER A 408 17.54 0.08 10.00
N ASN A 409 17.96 -0.98 10.71
CA ASN A 409 19.35 -1.46 10.69
C ASN A 409 19.59 -2.63 9.71
N ARG A 410 18.65 -2.81 8.77
CA ARG A 410 18.79 -3.82 7.72
C ARG A 410 20.11 -3.67 6.96
N ARG A 411 20.79 -4.80 6.74
CA ARG A 411 22.06 -4.86 6.00
C ARG A 411 23.23 -4.07 6.60
N ASP A 412 23.11 -3.54 7.82
CA ASP A 412 24.28 -3.02 8.54
C ASP A 412 24.85 -4.09 9.46
N GLY A 413 26.03 -4.61 9.13
CA GLY A 413 26.70 -5.67 9.91
C GLY A 413 27.18 -5.24 11.30
N ARG A 414 27.12 -3.93 11.61
CA ARG A 414 27.48 -3.37 12.92
C ARG A 414 26.26 -3.19 13.81
N GLY A 415 25.04 -3.17 13.19
CA GLY A 415 23.76 -2.95 13.83
C GLY A 415 23.36 -1.48 13.92
N TYR A 416 23.99 -0.58 13.14
CA TYR A 416 23.65 0.83 13.12
C TYR A 416 22.34 1.06 12.36
N ASP A 417 21.53 1.98 12.89
CA ASP A 417 20.25 2.37 12.31
C ASP A 417 20.41 3.41 11.21
N HIS A 418 19.59 3.31 10.18
CA HIS A 418 19.61 4.22 9.04
C HIS A 418 18.19 4.62 8.63
N ILE A 419 18.05 5.83 8.10
CA ILE A 419 16.80 6.36 7.58
C ILE A 419 16.58 5.88 6.15
N TYR A 420 15.40 5.35 5.89
CA TYR A 420 14.91 4.92 4.59
C TYR A 420 13.65 5.70 4.23
N SER A 421 13.48 6.03 2.95
CA SER A 421 12.18 6.46 2.44
C SER A 421 11.33 5.24 2.11
N PHE A 422 10.03 5.41 2.23
CA PHE A 422 9.05 4.45 1.72
C PHE A 422 8.02 5.15 0.83
N GLU A 423 7.51 4.42 -0.14
CA GLU A 423 6.34 4.74 -0.94
C GLU A 423 5.47 3.50 -1.05
N ASN A 424 4.18 3.62 -0.73
CA ASN A 424 3.19 2.58 -0.96
C ASN A 424 2.20 3.07 -2.02
N PRO A 425 2.44 2.80 -3.32
CA PRO A 425 1.61 3.30 -4.40
C PRO A 425 0.16 2.85 -4.24
N GLU A 426 -0.78 3.77 -4.43
CA GLU A 426 -2.19 3.43 -4.48
C GLU A 426 -2.50 2.63 -5.74
N ILE A 427 -3.27 1.57 -5.59
CA ILE A 427 -3.83 0.87 -6.73
C ILE A 427 -5.08 1.65 -7.17
N VAL A 428 -4.98 2.26 -8.33
CA VAL A 428 -6.12 2.88 -8.98
C VAL A 428 -6.57 1.98 -10.12
N THR A 429 -7.79 1.48 -10.03
CA THR A 429 -8.44 0.79 -11.15
C THR A 429 -9.35 1.78 -11.84
N THR A 430 -9.13 1.98 -13.14
CA THR A 430 -9.86 2.95 -13.94
C THR A 430 -10.61 2.24 -15.05
N MET A 431 -11.85 2.61 -15.26
CA MET A 431 -12.62 2.31 -16.46
C MET A 431 -12.55 3.53 -17.38
N LYS A 432 -12.20 3.31 -18.64
CA LYS A 432 -12.16 4.31 -19.70
C LYS A 432 -12.88 3.77 -20.92
N GLY A 433 -13.56 4.61 -21.65
CA GLY A 433 -14.24 4.18 -22.87
C GLY A 433 -14.53 5.32 -23.82
N TRP A 434 -15.01 4.95 -25.01
CA TRP A 434 -15.40 5.89 -26.05
C TRP A 434 -16.80 5.55 -26.56
N VAL A 435 -17.60 6.60 -26.74
CA VAL A 435 -18.94 6.53 -27.36
C VAL A 435 -18.88 7.20 -28.72
N TYR A 436 -19.23 6.48 -29.75
CA TYR A 436 -19.19 6.95 -31.13
C TYR A 436 -20.28 6.31 -31.99
N GLU A 437 -20.66 6.95 -33.09
CA GLU A 437 -21.52 6.38 -34.11
C GLU A 437 -20.81 5.21 -34.81
N MET A 438 -21.52 4.17 -35.18
CA MET A 438 -20.94 3.02 -35.88
C MET A 438 -20.16 3.38 -37.15
N ASP A 439 -20.48 4.51 -37.78
CA ASP A 439 -19.75 5.08 -38.92
C ASP A 439 -18.50 5.90 -38.54
N GLY A 440 -18.14 5.99 -37.24
CA GLY A 440 -16.90 6.58 -36.72
C GLY A 440 -16.98 8.04 -36.27
N TYR A 441 -18.18 8.63 -36.14
CA TYR A 441 -18.34 10.00 -35.63
C TYR A 441 -18.41 9.98 -34.10
N GLU A 442 -17.71 10.90 -33.43
CA GLU A 442 -17.77 11.10 -31.99
C GLU A 442 -19.18 11.59 -31.59
N LEU A 443 -19.63 11.15 -30.42
CA LEU A 443 -20.94 11.50 -29.87
C LEU A 443 -20.83 12.23 -28.53
N PRO A 444 -20.41 13.50 -28.50
CA PRO A 444 -20.20 14.26 -27.25
C PRO A 444 -21.50 14.53 -26.47
N ALA A 445 -22.67 14.42 -27.11
CA ALA A 445 -23.97 14.51 -26.43
C ALA A 445 -24.43 13.20 -25.79
N ALA A 446 -23.62 12.14 -25.88
CA ALA A 446 -23.93 10.87 -25.27
C ALA A 446 -23.77 10.94 -23.73
N GLN A 447 -24.49 10.04 -23.05
CA GLN A 447 -24.38 9.82 -21.62
C GLN A 447 -24.02 8.35 -21.35
N VAL A 448 -23.17 8.13 -20.37
CA VAL A 448 -22.80 6.80 -19.92
C VAL A 448 -23.34 6.59 -18.51
N MET A 449 -24.12 5.55 -18.32
CA MET A 449 -24.63 5.12 -17.02
C MET A 449 -23.82 3.91 -16.54
N VAL A 450 -23.30 3.99 -15.33
CA VAL A 450 -22.52 2.91 -14.69
C VAL A 450 -23.25 2.44 -13.44
N VAL A 451 -23.52 1.14 -13.38
CA VAL A 451 -24.16 0.47 -12.24
C VAL A 451 -23.27 -0.67 -11.77
N GLY A 452 -22.89 -0.67 -10.48
CA GLY A 452 -22.10 -1.74 -9.86
C GLY A 452 -22.93 -2.57 -8.89
N ASN A 453 -22.56 -3.85 -8.72
CA ASN A 453 -23.20 -4.74 -7.72
C ASN A 453 -22.85 -4.34 -6.27
N ASP A 454 -21.95 -3.39 -6.07
CA ASP A 454 -21.61 -2.76 -4.79
C ASP A 454 -22.54 -1.57 -4.45
N GLY A 455 -23.55 -1.28 -5.27
CA GLY A 455 -24.44 -0.13 -5.14
C GLY A 455 -23.94 1.13 -5.87
N THR A 456 -22.84 1.05 -6.59
CA THR A 456 -22.38 2.16 -7.44
C THR A 456 -23.45 2.50 -8.48
N TYR A 457 -23.84 3.79 -8.55
CA TYR A 457 -24.70 4.35 -9.60
C TYR A 457 -24.14 5.72 -10.00
N LYS A 458 -23.63 5.83 -11.23
CA LYS A 458 -23.07 7.07 -11.77
C LYS A 458 -23.58 7.35 -13.18
N LYS A 459 -23.84 8.62 -13.46
CA LYS A 459 -24.07 9.13 -14.83
C LYS A 459 -22.87 9.98 -15.19
N LEU A 460 -22.18 9.62 -16.27
CA LEU A 460 -20.98 10.28 -16.74
C LEU A 460 -21.28 11.03 -18.03
N PRO A 461 -20.93 12.30 -18.13
CA PRO A 461 -20.91 13.01 -19.40
C PRO A 461 -19.76 12.47 -20.25
N VAL A 462 -19.95 12.51 -21.56
CA VAL A 462 -18.93 12.18 -22.54
C VAL A 462 -18.19 13.46 -22.98
N LYS A 463 -16.89 13.40 -23.12
CA LYS A 463 -16.07 14.53 -23.60
C LYS A 463 -16.27 14.76 -25.09
N SER A 464 -15.70 15.87 -25.63
CA SER A 464 -15.79 16.24 -27.05
C SER A 464 -15.20 15.21 -28.00
N ASP A 465 -14.21 14.42 -27.54
CA ASP A 465 -13.60 13.32 -28.29
C ASP A 465 -14.34 11.98 -28.14
N GLY A 466 -15.54 11.99 -27.57
CA GLY A 466 -16.31 10.80 -27.30
C GLY A 466 -15.87 9.99 -26.08
N SER A 467 -14.80 10.40 -25.36
CA SER A 467 -14.26 9.62 -24.25
C SER A 467 -14.96 9.88 -22.92
N PHE A 468 -14.92 8.89 -22.05
CA PHE A 468 -15.26 9.00 -20.63
C PHE A 468 -14.27 8.19 -19.79
N SER A 469 -14.13 8.53 -18.52
CA SER A 469 -13.35 7.73 -17.56
C SER A 469 -13.88 7.86 -16.15
N MET A 470 -13.65 6.83 -15.32
CA MET A 470 -14.07 6.77 -13.94
C MET A 470 -13.15 5.83 -13.18
N VAL A 471 -12.80 6.20 -11.94
CA VAL A 471 -12.17 5.26 -10.99
C VAL A 471 -13.23 4.28 -10.50
N ILE A 472 -12.90 2.99 -10.50
CA ILE A 472 -13.81 1.89 -10.17
C ILE A 472 -13.23 1.01 -9.06
N ASN A 473 -14.11 0.37 -8.30
CA ASN A 473 -13.75 -0.54 -7.23
C ASN A 473 -13.36 -1.92 -7.78
N THR A 474 -12.40 -2.57 -7.12
CA THR A 474 -12.07 -3.98 -7.40
C THR A 474 -13.10 -4.93 -6.79
N LYS A 475 -13.22 -6.14 -7.33
CA LYS A 475 -14.24 -7.17 -6.95
C LYS A 475 -15.67 -6.70 -7.14
N VAL A 476 -15.89 -5.87 -8.13
CA VAL A 476 -17.23 -5.37 -8.50
C VAL A 476 -17.50 -5.70 -9.95
N ASP A 477 -18.71 -6.19 -10.22
CA ASP A 477 -19.22 -6.35 -11.56
C ASP A 477 -20.02 -5.11 -11.94
N TYR A 478 -19.64 -4.47 -13.04
CA TYR A 478 -20.26 -3.27 -13.55
C TYR A 478 -21.07 -3.55 -14.81
N LEU A 479 -22.27 -2.97 -14.88
CA LEU A 479 -23.04 -2.81 -16.09
C LEU A 479 -22.88 -1.36 -16.55
N VAL A 480 -22.38 -1.17 -17.77
CA VAL A 480 -22.13 0.14 -18.36
C VAL A 480 -23.01 0.30 -19.60
N MET A 481 -23.82 1.34 -19.64
CA MET A 481 -24.75 1.59 -20.74
C MET A 481 -24.48 2.99 -21.32
N ALA A 482 -24.23 3.05 -22.61
CA ALA A 482 -24.16 4.30 -23.36
C ALA A 482 -25.47 4.58 -24.07
N SER A 483 -25.91 5.82 -24.06
CA SER A 483 -27.11 6.33 -24.72
C SER A 483 -26.88 7.71 -25.33
N CYS A 484 -27.49 7.95 -26.50
CA CYS A 484 -27.48 9.26 -27.16
C CYS A 484 -28.80 9.46 -27.89
N LYS A 485 -29.33 10.68 -27.86
CA LYS A 485 -30.56 10.99 -28.60
C LYS A 485 -30.39 10.75 -30.10
N GLY A 486 -31.26 9.97 -30.72
CA GLY A 486 -31.14 9.61 -32.13
C GLY A 486 -30.35 8.33 -32.41
N PHE A 487 -29.98 7.59 -31.36
CA PHE A 487 -29.22 6.34 -31.44
C PHE A 487 -29.83 5.25 -30.57
N LEU A 488 -29.56 4.01 -30.90
CA LEU A 488 -29.87 2.86 -30.05
C LEU A 488 -28.91 2.78 -28.89
N ASN A 489 -29.41 2.35 -27.73
CA ASN A 489 -28.56 2.13 -26.56
C ASN A 489 -27.66 0.92 -26.78
N HIS A 490 -26.49 0.97 -26.15
CA HIS A 490 -25.54 -0.15 -26.11
C HIS A 490 -25.04 -0.35 -24.69
N LYS A 491 -24.92 -1.60 -24.25
CA LYS A 491 -24.42 -1.95 -22.92
C LYS A 491 -23.22 -2.88 -23.00
N GLU A 492 -22.36 -2.77 -22.02
CA GLU A 492 -21.21 -3.65 -21.80
C GLU A 492 -21.17 -4.08 -20.32
N GLU A 493 -20.78 -5.32 -20.10
CA GLU A 493 -20.55 -5.86 -18.76
C GLU A 493 -19.03 -5.91 -18.47
N LEU A 494 -18.61 -5.37 -17.34
CA LEU A 494 -17.24 -5.35 -16.93
C LEU A 494 -17.09 -6.03 -15.57
N ARG A 495 -16.35 -7.14 -15.53
CA ARG A 495 -15.93 -7.80 -14.29
C ARG A 495 -14.56 -7.30 -13.87
N VAL A 496 -14.46 -6.80 -12.64
CA VAL A 496 -13.22 -6.26 -12.09
C VAL A 496 -12.71 -7.18 -11.00
N ASP A 497 -11.62 -7.86 -11.29
CA ASP A 497 -10.94 -8.75 -10.34
C ASP A 497 -10.12 -7.96 -9.30
N THR A 498 -9.57 -8.69 -8.32
CA THR A 498 -8.60 -8.12 -7.38
C THR A 498 -7.36 -7.66 -8.15
N ALA A 499 -7.05 -6.37 -8.10
CA ALA A 499 -5.86 -5.83 -8.75
C ALA A 499 -4.67 -5.80 -7.77
N LYS A 500 -3.51 -6.27 -8.22
CA LYS A 500 -2.21 -6.11 -7.52
C LYS A 500 -1.47 -4.87 -7.97
N GLU A 501 -1.85 -4.31 -9.11
CA GLU A 501 -1.28 -3.13 -9.74
C GLU A 501 -2.41 -2.25 -10.30
N SER A 502 -2.14 -0.97 -10.56
CA SER A 502 -3.10 -0.09 -11.21
C SER A 502 -3.43 -0.64 -12.59
N LYS A 503 -4.72 -0.70 -12.91
CA LYS A 503 -5.21 -1.29 -14.16
C LYS A 503 -6.23 -0.38 -14.81
N GLU A 504 -6.14 -0.22 -16.12
CA GLU A 504 -7.12 0.46 -16.95
C GLU A 504 -7.92 -0.58 -17.76
N TYR A 505 -9.25 -0.52 -17.64
CA TYR A 505 -10.19 -1.28 -18.47
C TYR A 505 -10.72 -0.37 -19.55
N VAL A 506 -10.64 -0.83 -20.80
CA VAL A 506 -11.04 -0.05 -21.98
C VAL A 506 -12.32 -0.64 -22.57
N LEU A 507 -13.36 0.19 -22.71
CA LEU A 507 -14.65 -0.17 -23.27
C LEU A 507 -14.94 0.65 -24.53
N GLN A 508 -15.72 0.06 -25.45
CA GLN A 508 -16.11 0.69 -26.71
C GLN A 508 -17.61 0.65 -26.90
N PHE A 509 -18.21 1.79 -27.16
CA PHE A 509 -19.67 1.91 -27.32
C PHE A 509 -20.03 2.45 -28.73
N PRO A 510 -20.04 1.57 -29.75
CA PRO A 510 -20.52 1.94 -31.07
C PRO A 510 -22.05 2.01 -31.06
N LEU A 511 -22.63 3.20 -31.16
CA LEU A 511 -24.06 3.39 -31.19
C LEU A 511 -24.61 3.38 -32.63
N ALA A 512 -25.68 2.63 -32.85
CA ALA A 512 -26.36 2.55 -34.12
C ALA A 512 -27.36 3.72 -34.27
N SER A 513 -27.29 4.44 -35.38
CA SER A 513 -28.23 5.54 -35.69
C SER A 513 -29.65 5.01 -35.90
N ILE A 514 -30.67 5.75 -35.42
CA ILE A 514 -32.07 5.48 -35.72
C ILE A 514 -32.58 6.20 -36.98
N THR A 515 -31.78 7.10 -37.57
CA THR A 515 -32.16 7.93 -38.71
C THR A 515 -31.42 7.60 -39.99
N ALA A 516 -30.33 6.83 -39.91
CA ALA A 516 -29.49 6.47 -41.06
C ALA A 516 -29.32 4.95 -41.17
N PRO A 517 -29.09 4.40 -42.36
CA PRO A 517 -28.76 2.99 -42.54
C PRO A 517 -27.47 2.61 -41.83
N VAL A 518 -27.50 1.54 -41.07
CA VAL A 518 -26.36 1.02 -40.33
C VAL A 518 -25.86 -0.25 -41.01
N LEU A 519 -24.59 -0.25 -41.40
CA LEU A 519 -23.93 -1.39 -42.05
C LEU A 519 -23.80 -2.53 -41.05
N ILE A 520 -24.16 -3.74 -41.43
CA ILE A 520 -23.86 -4.98 -40.73
C ILE A 520 -22.57 -5.53 -41.33
N ASP A 521 -21.46 -5.28 -40.68
CA ASP A 521 -20.12 -5.73 -41.14
C ASP A 521 -20.08 -7.27 -41.22
N ASN A 522 -19.29 -7.77 -42.18
CA ASN A 522 -18.97 -9.21 -42.32
C ASN A 522 -20.19 -10.14 -42.63
N ILE A 523 -21.19 -9.63 -43.28
CA ILE A 523 -22.26 -10.50 -43.84
C ILE A 523 -21.82 -11.00 -45.21
N PHE A 524 -21.55 -12.30 -45.29
CA PHE A 524 -21.13 -12.99 -46.52
C PHE A 524 -22.16 -14.05 -46.89
N TYR A 525 -22.42 -14.13 -48.18
CA TYR A 525 -23.27 -15.18 -48.77
C TYR A 525 -22.41 -16.06 -49.67
N GLU A 526 -22.82 -17.32 -49.89
CA GLU A 526 -22.26 -18.14 -50.93
C GLU A 526 -22.46 -17.48 -52.30
N PHE A 527 -21.54 -17.75 -53.24
CA PHE A 527 -21.60 -17.14 -54.57
C PHE A 527 -22.94 -17.40 -55.22
N ASP A 528 -23.59 -16.33 -55.68
CA ASP A 528 -24.89 -16.34 -56.36
C ASP A 528 -26.05 -16.97 -55.50
N LYS A 529 -25.88 -17.06 -54.19
CA LYS A 529 -26.86 -17.61 -53.25
C LYS A 529 -27.23 -16.61 -52.18
N ALA A 530 -28.27 -16.99 -51.43
CA ALA A 530 -28.74 -16.29 -50.23
C ALA A 530 -28.34 -17.00 -48.92
N THR A 531 -27.61 -18.10 -49.02
CA THR A 531 -27.14 -18.88 -47.86
C THR A 531 -26.06 -18.11 -47.12
N LEU A 532 -26.28 -17.88 -45.80
CA LEU A 532 -25.36 -17.22 -44.92
C LEU A 532 -24.15 -18.15 -44.64
N THR A 533 -22.95 -17.57 -44.62
CA THR A 533 -21.73 -18.31 -44.24
C THR A 533 -21.57 -18.31 -42.69
N SER A 534 -20.74 -19.25 -42.17
CA SER A 534 -20.45 -19.30 -40.74
C SER A 534 -19.75 -18.03 -40.20
N ALA A 535 -19.08 -17.27 -41.05
CA ALA A 535 -18.51 -15.98 -40.68
C ALA A 535 -19.58 -14.90 -40.41
N SER A 536 -20.72 -15.00 -41.09
CA SER A 536 -21.87 -14.09 -40.93
C SER A 536 -22.60 -14.27 -39.60
N THR A 537 -22.58 -15.45 -39.00
CA THR A 537 -23.29 -15.73 -37.74
C THR A 537 -22.85 -14.86 -36.60
N LYS A 538 -21.53 -14.64 -36.43
CA LYS A 538 -20.96 -13.76 -35.37
C LYS A 538 -21.44 -12.31 -35.50
N ALA A 539 -21.58 -11.81 -36.71
CA ALA A 539 -22.11 -10.44 -36.94
C ALA A 539 -23.61 -10.36 -36.66
N LEU A 540 -24.34 -11.40 -37.00
CA LEU A 540 -25.76 -11.48 -36.73
C LEU A 540 -26.09 -11.71 -35.25
N ASP A 541 -25.26 -12.43 -34.52
CA ASP A 541 -25.36 -12.57 -33.06
C ASP A 541 -25.30 -11.21 -32.36
N LYS A 542 -24.37 -10.32 -32.80
CA LYS A 542 -24.30 -8.94 -32.28
C LYS A 542 -25.57 -8.13 -32.58
N LEU A 543 -26.15 -8.32 -33.75
CA LEU A 543 -27.43 -7.69 -34.09
C LEU A 543 -28.60 -8.26 -33.25
N VAL A 544 -28.60 -9.55 -32.95
CA VAL A 544 -29.55 -10.18 -32.04
C VAL A 544 -29.47 -9.54 -30.64
N GLU A 545 -28.22 -9.37 -30.12
CA GLU A 545 -27.97 -8.72 -28.82
C GLU A 545 -28.49 -7.26 -28.85
N LEU A 546 -28.11 -6.49 -29.87
CA LEU A 546 -28.56 -5.10 -30.03
C LEU A 546 -30.09 -4.99 -30.03
N LEU A 547 -30.80 -5.89 -30.74
CA LEU A 547 -32.25 -5.89 -30.78
C LEU A 547 -32.89 -6.35 -29.48
N LYS A 548 -32.26 -7.24 -28.71
CA LYS A 548 -32.68 -7.61 -27.36
C LYS A 548 -32.49 -6.47 -26.36
N GLU A 549 -31.40 -5.70 -26.48
CA GLU A 549 -31.17 -4.49 -25.67
C GLU A 549 -32.15 -3.36 -25.98
N ASN A 550 -32.70 -3.34 -27.19
CA ASN A 550 -33.67 -2.34 -27.67
C ASN A 550 -34.99 -3.00 -28.07
N PRO A 551 -35.79 -3.55 -27.13
CA PRO A 551 -36.97 -4.38 -27.41
C PRO A 551 -38.09 -3.61 -28.13
N ASN A 552 -38.12 -2.30 -28.04
CA ASN A 552 -39.17 -1.45 -28.63
C ASN A 552 -38.86 -0.99 -30.07
N VAL A 553 -37.81 -1.54 -30.67
CA VAL A 553 -37.34 -1.14 -32.00
C VAL A 553 -37.81 -2.14 -33.06
N THR A 554 -38.33 -1.63 -34.18
CA THR A 554 -38.51 -2.36 -35.41
C THR A 554 -37.54 -1.90 -36.46
N ILE A 555 -37.02 -2.82 -37.28
CA ILE A 555 -36.01 -2.54 -38.30
C ILE A 555 -36.41 -3.05 -39.68
N GLU A 556 -35.98 -2.35 -40.73
CA GLU A 556 -35.88 -2.87 -42.08
C GLU A 556 -34.48 -3.43 -42.27
N LEU A 557 -34.37 -4.66 -42.75
CA LEU A 557 -33.14 -5.29 -43.18
C LEU A 557 -32.99 -5.17 -44.66
N SER A 558 -32.01 -4.36 -45.09
CA SER A 558 -31.81 -3.96 -46.48
C SER A 558 -30.60 -4.71 -47.06
N ALA A 559 -30.80 -5.43 -48.14
CA ALA A 559 -29.69 -6.05 -48.87
C ALA A 559 -29.49 -5.43 -50.26
N HIS A 560 -28.22 -5.29 -50.64
CA HIS A 560 -27.80 -4.60 -51.86
C HIS A 560 -26.86 -5.47 -52.69
N CYS A 561 -26.83 -5.22 -54.00
CA CYS A 561 -25.91 -5.81 -54.98
C CYS A 561 -25.05 -4.74 -55.58
N ASP A 562 -23.97 -5.15 -56.27
CA ASP A 562 -23.17 -4.26 -57.12
C ASP A 562 -23.95 -3.94 -58.43
N TYR A 563 -23.34 -3.11 -59.28
CA TYR A 563 -24.02 -2.66 -60.50
C TYR A 563 -24.04 -3.75 -61.60
N LYS A 564 -23.26 -4.81 -61.47
CA LYS A 564 -23.12 -5.88 -62.50
C LYS A 564 -24.39 -6.74 -62.58
N GLY A 565 -24.74 -7.13 -63.79
CA GLY A 565 -25.84 -8.04 -64.05
C GLY A 565 -27.21 -7.38 -64.23
N ASN A 566 -28.23 -8.20 -64.40
CA ASN A 566 -29.62 -7.79 -64.63
C ASN A 566 -30.25 -7.20 -63.38
N ALA A 567 -30.94 -6.05 -63.52
CA ALA A 567 -31.50 -5.32 -62.40
C ALA A 567 -32.59 -6.13 -61.66
N GLU A 568 -33.49 -6.79 -62.40
CA GLU A 568 -34.55 -7.60 -61.82
C GLU A 568 -34.07 -8.84 -61.09
N TYR A 569 -33.02 -9.48 -61.66
CA TYR A 569 -32.32 -10.58 -60.97
C TYR A 569 -31.67 -10.15 -59.67
N ASN A 570 -30.91 -9.04 -59.69
CA ASN A 570 -30.30 -8.46 -58.49
C ASN A 570 -31.33 -8.06 -57.42
N LYS A 571 -32.48 -7.56 -57.85
CA LYS A 571 -33.61 -7.24 -56.94
C LYS A 571 -34.11 -8.51 -56.24
N ARG A 572 -34.37 -9.59 -56.97
CA ARG A 572 -34.80 -10.88 -56.39
C ARG A 572 -33.72 -11.54 -55.52
N LEU A 573 -32.46 -11.45 -55.92
CA LEU A 573 -31.35 -12.00 -55.14
C LEU A 573 -31.19 -11.28 -53.83
N SER A 574 -31.17 -9.92 -53.84
CA SER A 574 -31.10 -9.12 -52.64
C SER A 574 -32.27 -9.32 -51.68
N GLN A 575 -33.51 -9.49 -52.23
CA GLN A 575 -34.68 -9.79 -51.41
C GLN A 575 -34.54 -11.13 -50.67
N ARG A 576 -34.04 -12.18 -51.35
CA ARG A 576 -33.78 -13.48 -50.69
C ARG A 576 -32.69 -13.39 -49.63
N ARG A 577 -31.65 -12.55 -49.85
CA ARG A 577 -30.58 -12.31 -48.88
C ARG A 577 -31.10 -11.59 -47.64
N ALA A 578 -31.91 -10.53 -47.79
CA ALA A 578 -32.53 -9.87 -46.66
C ALA A 578 -33.45 -10.82 -45.88
N GLN A 579 -34.21 -11.70 -46.57
CA GLN A 579 -35.04 -12.70 -45.93
C GLN A 579 -34.23 -13.71 -45.12
N SER A 580 -33.08 -14.20 -45.63
CA SER A 580 -32.19 -15.12 -44.88
C SER A 580 -31.67 -14.53 -43.56
N VAL A 581 -31.41 -13.22 -43.56
CA VAL A 581 -31.01 -12.51 -42.31
C VAL A 581 -32.20 -12.44 -41.34
N VAL A 582 -33.39 -12.08 -41.83
CA VAL A 582 -34.62 -12.09 -41.00
C VAL A 582 -34.89 -13.44 -40.40
N ASP A 583 -34.82 -14.51 -41.20
CA ASP A 583 -35.02 -15.88 -40.74
C ASP A 583 -34.05 -16.28 -39.64
N TYR A 584 -32.77 -15.84 -39.76
CA TYR A 584 -31.74 -16.03 -38.72
C TYR A 584 -32.15 -15.33 -37.42
N LEU A 585 -32.54 -14.06 -37.48
CA LEU A 585 -32.93 -13.29 -36.30
C LEU A 585 -34.16 -13.87 -35.58
N ILE A 586 -35.14 -14.33 -36.34
CA ILE A 586 -36.33 -15.01 -35.80
C ILE A 586 -35.91 -16.31 -35.09
N ALA A 587 -35.06 -17.13 -35.70
CA ALA A 587 -34.55 -18.34 -35.11
C ALA A 587 -33.78 -18.10 -33.77
N HIS A 588 -33.24 -16.88 -33.56
CA HIS A 588 -32.56 -16.47 -32.36
C HIS A 588 -33.38 -15.62 -31.39
N GLY A 589 -34.73 -15.65 -31.57
CA GLY A 589 -35.70 -15.12 -30.59
C GLY A 589 -36.09 -13.66 -30.79
N ILE A 590 -35.88 -13.09 -31.97
CA ILE A 590 -36.42 -11.77 -32.31
C ILE A 590 -37.84 -11.97 -32.93
N GLU A 591 -38.81 -11.20 -32.43
CA GLU A 591 -40.20 -11.25 -32.94
C GLU A 591 -40.26 -10.85 -34.40
N LYS A 592 -41.01 -11.62 -35.22
CA LYS A 592 -41.16 -11.43 -36.68
C LYS A 592 -41.68 -10.03 -37.02
N GLU A 593 -42.62 -9.52 -36.24
CA GLU A 593 -43.27 -8.22 -36.41
C GLU A 593 -42.32 -7.04 -36.25
N ARG A 594 -41.12 -7.28 -35.70
CA ARG A 594 -40.06 -6.29 -35.56
C ARG A 594 -39.15 -6.19 -36.77
N LEU A 595 -39.27 -7.10 -37.75
CA LEU A 595 -38.35 -7.31 -38.84
C LEU A 595 -39.01 -7.18 -40.21
N THR A 596 -38.47 -6.33 -41.08
CA THR A 596 -38.97 -6.13 -42.45
C THR A 596 -37.82 -6.40 -43.44
N PRO A 597 -37.86 -7.47 -44.23
CA PRO A 597 -36.81 -7.74 -45.24
C PRO A 597 -37.05 -6.92 -46.51
N MET A 598 -36.01 -6.24 -47.01
CA MET A 598 -36.08 -5.44 -48.25
C MET A 598 -34.83 -5.65 -49.13
N GLY A 599 -35.03 -6.04 -50.37
CA GLY A 599 -34.00 -6.13 -51.38
C GLY A 599 -33.98 -4.93 -52.30
N TYR A 600 -32.89 -4.20 -52.36
CA TYR A 600 -32.76 -3.02 -53.22
C TYR A 600 -31.99 -3.28 -54.53
N GLY A 601 -31.41 -4.48 -54.69
CA GLY A 601 -30.55 -4.75 -55.84
C GLY A 601 -29.47 -3.71 -55.99
N LYS A 602 -29.37 -3.08 -57.17
CA LYS A 602 -28.41 -2.02 -57.45
C LYS A 602 -28.98 -0.57 -57.38
N GLU A 603 -30.21 -0.43 -56.86
CA GLU A 603 -30.95 0.83 -56.87
C GLU A 603 -30.40 1.86 -55.86
N ARG A 604 -29.74 1.41 -54.80
CA ARG A 604 -29.19 2.26 -53.75
C ARG A 604 -27.70 2.01 -53.58
N PRO A 605 -26.83 2.77 -54.35
CA PRO A 605 -25.37 2.71 -54.19
C PRO A 605 -24.95 3.13 -52.79
N LYS A 606 -23.79 2.62 -52.30
CA LYS A 606 -23.23 2.99 -51.01
C LYS A 606 -22.79 4.46 -51.06
N LYS A 607 -23.15 5.23 -50.06
CA LYS A 607 -22.64 6.56 -49.81
C LYS A 607 -21.45 6.45 -48.81
N VAL A 608 -20.33 7.11 -49.17
CA VAL A 608 -19.09 7.07 -48.37
C VAL A 608 -19.27 7.94 -47.14
N ARG A 609 -18.93 7.38 -45.96
CA ARG A 609 -18.90 8.08 -44.68
C ARG A 609 -17.48 8.03 -44.08
N LYS A 610 -17.22 8.76 -43.00
CA LYS A 610 -15.92 8.95 -42.33
C LYS A 610 -15.09 7.64 -42.19
N LYS A 611 -15.65 6.58 -41.64
CA LYS A 611 -14.97 5.27 -41.47
C LYS A 611 -14.43 4.69 -42.79
N LEU A 612 -15.12 4.92 -43.93
CA LEU A 612 -14.64 4.46 -45.21
C LEU A 612 -13.51 5.32 -45.77
N THR A 613 -13.47 6.63 -45.49
CA THR A 613 -12.37 7.52 -45.92
C THR A 613 -11.10 7.21 -45.15
N GLU A 614 -11.20 6.78 -43.87
CA GLU A 614 -10.05 6.34 -43.07
C GLU A 614 -9.44 5.04 -43.62
N LYS A 615 -10.32 4.10 -44.03
CA LYS A 615 -9.89 2.80 -44.59
C LYS A 615 -9.41 2.91 -46.04
N TYR A 616 -10.04 3.78 -46.81
CA TYR A 616 -9.76 3.98 -48.23
C TYR A 616 -9.54 5.51 -48.53
N PRO A 617 -8.32 6.04 -48.31
CA PRO A 617 -8.04 7.47 -48.38
C PRO A 617 -8.27 8.12 -49.73
N TRP A 618 -8.47 7.33 -50.78
CA TRP A 618 -8.80 7.82 -52.13
C TRP A 618 -10.29 8.12 -52.32
N LEU A 619 -11.16 7.67 -51.42
CA LEU A 619 -12.57 8.03 -51.38
C LEU A 619 -12.77 9.29 -50.55
N LYS A 620 -13.74 10.12 -50.96
CA LYS A 620 -14.13 11.34 -50.24
C LYS A 620 -15.46 11.09 -49.51
N GLU A 621 -15.60 11.69 -48.35
CA GLU A 621 -16.89 11.67 -47.65
C GLU A 621 -17.98 12.31 -48.51
N GLY A 622 -19.11 11.60 -48.64
CA GLY A 622 -20.23 12.00 -49.49
C GLY A 622 -20.23 11.40 -50.90
N ASP A 623 -19.13 10.76 -51.35
CA ASP A 623 -19.11 10.07 -52.63
C ASP A 623 -20.22 8.99 -52.66
N GLU A 624 -20.93 8.91 -53.77
CA GLU A 624 -21.89 7.80 -54.01
C GLU A 624 -21.30 6.83 -55.02
N LEU A 625 -21.19 5.55 -54.63
CA LEU A 625 -20.55 4.50 -55.43
C LEU A 625 -21.47 4.01 -56.56
N THR A 626 -21.92 4.94 -57.39
CA THR A 626 -22.75 4.67 -58.58
C THR A 626 -21.94 3.94 -59.63
N GLN A 627 -22.61 3.33 -60.63
CA GLN A 627 -21.96 2.69 -61.78
C GLN A 627 -21.03 3.69 -62.50
N GLU A 628 -21.48 4.96 -62.69
CA GLU A 628 -20.70 6.00 -63.33
C GLU A 628 -19.43 6.34 -62.51
N PHE A 629 -19.56 6.50 -61.21
CA PHE A 629 -18.42 6.74 -60.32
C PHE A 629 -17.38 5.60 -60.38
N ILE A 630 -17.86 4.34 -60.30
CA ILE A 630 -17.03 3.13 -60.29
C ILE A 630 -16.23 2.98 -61.58
N LEU A 631 -16.89 3.20 -62.77
CA LEU A 631 -16.21 3.03 -64.05
C LEU A 631 -15.07 4.05 -64.32
N LYS A 632 -15.03 5.15 -63.58
CA LYS A 632 -13.95 6.12 -63.62
C LYS A 632 -12.72 5.73 -62.76
N GLN A 633 -12.83 4.67 -61.93
CA GLN A 633 -11.77 4.25 -61.06
C GLN A 633 -10.84 3.19 -61.73
N SER A 634 -9.66 2.95 -61.11
CA SER A 634 -8.82 1.84 -61.46
C SER A 634 -9.54 0.49 -61.31
N LYS A 635 -9.12 -0.55 -62.02
CA LYS A 635 -9.74 -1.91 -61.93
C LYS A 635 -9.77 -2.44 -60.49
N GLU A 636 -8.73 -2.15 -59.70
CA GLU A 636 -8.66 -2.53 -58.28
C GLU A 636 -9.69 -1.75 -57.48
N HIS A 637 -9.76 -0.44 -57.63
CA HIS A 637 -10.74 0.43 -56.95
C HIS A 637 -12.19 0.11 -57.35
N GLN A 638 -12.41 -0.29 -58.62
CA GLN A 638 -13.72 -0.75 -59.08
C GLN A 638 -14.21 -1.95 -58.29
N GLU A 639 -13.33 -2.95 -58.04
CA GLU A 639 -13.71 -4.15 -57.29
C GLU A 639 -13.97 -3.77 -55.81
N ILE A 640 -13.18 -2.91 -55.19
CA ILE A 640 -13.44 -2.39 -53.84
C ILE A 640 -14.82 -1.74 -53.80
N CYS A 641 -15.15 -0.84 -54.72
CA CYS A 641 -16.48 -0.20 -54.78
C CYS A 641 -17.60 -1.23 -54.94
N ASN A 642 -17.40 -2.26 -55.78
CA ASN A 642 -18.38 -3.33 -55.94
C ASN A 642 -18.55 -4.14 -54.68
N GLN A 643 -17.47 -4.42 -53.94
CA GLN A 643 -17.58 -5.09 -52.64
C GLN A 643 -18.35 -4.24 -51.61
N LEU A 644 -18.10 -2.92 -51.56
CA LEU A 644 -18.83 -2.01 -50.68
C LEU A 644 -20.30 -1.89 -51.04
N ASN A 645 -20.66 -2.03 -52.32
CA ASN A 645 -22.04 -2.08 -52.75
C ASN A 645 -22.74 -3.41 -52.43
N ARG A 646 -22.04 -4.53 -52.42
CA ARG A 646 -22.55 -5.83 -51.97
C ARG A 646 -22.60 -5.89 -50.45
N ARG A 647 -23.63 -5.30 -49.85
CA ARG A 647 -23.78 -5.11 -48.42
C ARG A 647 -25.16 -5.44 -47.89
N THR A 648 -25.22 -5.64 -46.58
CA THR A 648 -26.47 -5.72 -45.82
C THR A 648 -26.47 -4.61 -44.76
N GLU A 649 -27.54 -3.87 -44.67
CA GLU A 649 -27.74 -2.77 -43.73
C GLU A 649 -29.05 -2.95 -42.99
N PHE A 650 -29.22 -2.31 -41.83
CA PHE A 650 -30.51 -2.14 -41.23
C PHE A 650 -30.87 -0.67 -41.04
N ILE A 651 -32.16 -0.36 -41.06
CA ILE A 651 -32.71 0.97 -40.78
C ILE A 651 -33.76 0.83 -39.70
N VAL A 652 -33.74 1.70 -38.71
CA VAL A 652 -34.78 1.73 -37.68
C VAL A 652 -36.06 2.34 -38.28
N LEU A 653 -37.15 1.58 -38.25
CA LEU A 653 -38.44 2.03 -38.72
C LEU A 653 -39.28 2.67 -37.60
N ARG A 654 -39.19 2.11 -36.39
CA ARG A 654 -39.99 2.53 -35.24
C ARG A 654 -39.25 2.24 -33.94
N THR A 655 -39.37 3.13 -32.96
CA THR A 655 -38.76 3.00 -31.62
C THR A 655 -39.79 2.83 -30.49
N THR A 656 -41.05 2.60 -30.84
CA THR A 656 -42.19 2.55 -29.90
C THR A 656 -42.99 1.25 -30.01
N TYR A 657 -42.37 0.21 -30.58
CA TYR A 657 -42.98 -1.11 -30.71
C TYR A 657 -43.40 -1.65 -29.33
N ASN A 658 -44.65 -2.12 -29.20
CA ASN A 658 -45.19 -2.71 -27.99
C ASN A 658 -45.13 -1.81 -26.71
N MET A 659 -44.93 -0.50 -26.85
CA MET A 659 -44.93 0.44 -25.73
C MET A 659 -46.31 0.88 -25.29
N PHE A 660 -47.30 0.84 -26.19
CA PHE A 660 -48.65 1.31 -25.93
C PHE A 660 -49.66 0.16 -26.06
N ASP A 661 -50.75 0.21 -25.28
CA ASP A 661 -51.90 -0.67 -25.40
C ASP A 661 -52.83 -0.20 -26.56
N GLU A 662 -53.91 -0.94 -26.83
CA GLU A 662 -54.87 -0.59 -27.87
C GLU A 662 -55.61 0.73 -27.63
N LYS A 663 -55.54 1.26 -26.41
CA LYS A 663 -56.15 2.53 -26.00
C LYS A 663 -55.15 3.69 -26.03
N GLY A 664 -53.90 3.42 -26.43
CA GLY A 664 -52.83 4.43 -26.47
C GLY A 664 -52.17 4.75 -25.14
N ASN A 665 -52.38 3.97 -24.07
CA ASN A 665 -51.72 4.14 -22.80
C ASN A 665 -50.38 3.38 -22.76
N LEU A 666 -49.36 3.92 -22.05
CA LEU A 666 -48.13 3.21 -21.81
C LEU A 666 -48.36 1.92 -21.03
N LYS A 667 -47.95 0.78 -21.57
CA LYS A 667 -48.08 -0.55 -20.94
C LYS A 667 -47.30 -0.65 -19.60
N ASN A 668 -46.17 0.05 -19.47
CA ASN A 668 -45.36 0.10 -18.27
C ASN A 668 -45.01 1.57 -17.94
N PRO A 669 -45.95 2.35 -17.35
CA PRO A 669 -45.63 3.72 -16.96
C PRO A 669 -44.52 3.70 -15.85
N PRO A 670 -43.58 4.65 -15.87
CA PRO A 670 -42.60 4.75 -14.81
C PRO A 670 -43.29 4.90 -13.45
N LYS A 671 -42.87 4.11 -12.44
CA LYS A 671 -43.39 4.26 -11.08
C LYS A 671 -43.21 5.70 -10.62
N PRO A 672 -44.25 6.36 -10.06
CA PRO A 672 -44.12 7.71 -9.55
C PRO A 672 -43.02 7.74 -8.51
N LYS A 673 -42.10 8.72 -8.58
CA LYS A 673 -41.11 8.95 -7.55
C LYS A 673 -41.82 9.11 -6.22
N PRO A 674 -41.41 8.46 -5.11
CA PRO A 674 -41.96 8.71 -3.81
C PRO A 674 -41.88 10.22 -3.54
N LYS A 675 -43.03 10.83 -3.21
CA LYS A 675 -43.05 12.23 -2.74
C LYS A 675 -42.14 12.27 -1.49
N LYS A 676 -41.12 13.15 -1.49
CA LYS A 676 -40.43 13.50 -0.27
C LYS A 676 -41.51 13.97 0.70
N GLU A 677 -41.71 13.26 1.79
CA GLU A 677 -42.45 13.75 2.92
C GLU A 677 -41.66 14.98 3.44
N GLU A 678 -42.29 16.14 3.39
CA GLU A 678 -41.81 17.32 4.07
C GLU A 678 -41.90 17.04 5.58
N SER A 679 -40.76 16.67 6.19
CA SER A 679 -40.63 16.66 7.63
C SER A 679 -40.58 18.11 8.11
N ASN A 680 -41.66 18.60 8.65
CA ASN A 680 -41.66 19.76 9.54
C ASN A 680 -40.79 19.44 10.76
N GLY A 681 -39.59 19.99 10.81
CA GLY A 681 -38.64 19.84 11.93
C GLY A 681 -37.62 20.95 11.89
N ASN A 682 -37.80 21.94 12.77
CA ASN A 682 -36.83 23.00 13.05
C ASN A 682 -35.42 22.40 13.29
N GLY A 683 -34.47 22.75 12.46
CA GLY A 683 -33.05 22.42 12.64
C GLY A 683 -32.20 23.38 11.82
N PHE A 684 -31.35 24.09 12.48
CA PHE A 684 -30.46 25.13 11.98
C PHE A 684 -29.64 24.62 10.81
N ASP A 685 -29.81 25.24 9.62
CA ASP A 685 -28.93 25.09 8.45
C ASP A 685 -27.67 25.92 8.65
N PHE A 686 -26.51 25.27 8.61
CA PHE A 686 -25.26 25.93 8.30
C PHE A 686 -24.88 25.59 6.85
N GLU A 687 -25.14 26.52 5.94
CA GLU A 687 -24.54 26.52 4.61
C GLU A 687 -23.05 26.88 4.73
N PHE A 688 -22.19 26.03 4.24
CA PHE A 688 -20.83 26.40 3.86
C PHE A 688 -20.77 26.52 2.34
N ASP A 689 -20.69 27.76 1.86
CA ASP A 689 -20.26 28.10 0.52
C ASP A 689 -18.77 27.78 0.39
N LEU A 690 -18.42 26.99 -0.61
CA LEU A 690 -17.06 26.82 -1.10
C LEU A 690 -17.00 27.43 -2.51
N GLU A 691 -16.33 28.58 -2.63
CA GLU A 691 -15.71 29.02 -3.87
C GLU A 691 -14.43 28.22 -4.16
#